data_758f54a49f9c7beb7f1e8eda94b0d6af
#
_entry.id   758f54a49f9c7beb7f1e8eda94b0d6af
#
_cell.length_a   1.000
_cell.length_b   1.000
_cell.length_c   1.000
_cell.angle_alpha   90.00
_cell.angle_beta   90.00
_cell.angle_gamma   90.00
#
_symmetry.space_group_name_H-M   'P 1'
#
loop_
_entity.id
_entity.type
_entity.pdbx_description
1 polymer ?
#
loop_
_entity_poly.entity_id
_entity_poly.type
_entity_poly.pdbx_seq_one_letter_code
_entity_poly.pdbx_strand_id
1 'polypeptide(L)'
;MATTSGTPLSRHEIQPPDGMALLTKIALVLVTGLFLSTMLAGQQKPFPVTSVVDAPTIAGHPVQLDELGKLLPWPMPYDIGYSYSSHFLTQWTILWDQHNRQRLHYYYCCFDFDRTTFELAPDPHWANSTGYLRAMMQGFIERLYPYTGDPRTITFLQSLVDYELENGLTPEDYLWSQVPFASADPGAKRYNGWSQLGNDYIEPHVVGEDGYGYLRLYEMTGNTKYLRAAVHCADALVKNYKAGDQDHSPWPVRLSARDGKTEGTAMGPYSANVIEPIMLFDELIRLGQGDVTGYTRVRAAAWDWFQKYPLSNNVWVGYFEDVTPSMDNMNQVIPLEFVRYVLLHPEKDPQWREHARQLIEWVTTTHKWPKYIVHGAMVTTEQGNGINFCCNEPNQCCDSHTSRLAAVEAFYFAKTGDVSYRDAAFRSYNWVTYFQGLSRDAHSPFSTQWWFTDEYADGPRRMMDAFWAVPEWAPADESHLLGSSSVITKISYGKGSVTYSTFDPQSSDVLRLDFVPEFITANGKALGRRKNLDQPGYTFDDSNRVLRIRHDDTRDIDVQGKGGNTPPYYVSFDDPHLPADTVLKGQYPTGVIDWGAGTWRINVPEGAFGTFNLALVDSKASGAQFRFCWPRVFVGLDAYNGGTSEATVTIRSAELRAVSVTVKPGQLRRLRTGWRDVSSGVMLELKNGEGLRFDNLAYVQE
;
A
#
# COMPACT_ATOMS: atom_id res chain seq x y z
N MET A 1 56.98 -7.12 -4.47
CA MET A 1 57.96 -6.14 -3.95
C MET A 1 57.35 -4.78 -3.89
N ALA A 2 57.49 -4.13 -2.80
CA ALA A 2 57.07 -2.80 -2.36
C ALA A 2 55.78 -2.73 -1.54
N THR A 3 56.00 -2.82 -0.26
CA THR A 3 55.12 -2.48 0.86
C THR A 3 55.07 -0.96 1.05
N THR A 4 53.90 -0.39 1.30
CA THR A 4 53.81 0.90 2.01
C THR A 4 52.79 0.81 3.11
N SER A 5 53.28 0.92 4.32
CA SER A 5 52.60 1.01 5.59
C SER A 5 51.92 2.35 5.79
N GLY A 6 50.64 2.35 6.15
CA GLY A 6 49.92 3.54 6.64
C GLY A 6 49.75 3.44 8.16
N THR A 7 50.24 4.44 8.86
CA THR A 7 50.22 4.62 10.31
C THR A 7 48.85 5.07 10.83
N PRO A 8 48.39 4.61 12.01
CA PRO A 8 47.14 5.07 12.58
C PRO A 8 47.33 6.41 13.31
N LEU A 9 46.36 7.31 13.11
CA LEU A 9 46.25 8.60 13.81
C LEU A 9 45.84 8.38 15.28
N SER A 10 46.66 8.89 16.18
CA SER A 10 46.49 8.88 17.63
C SER A 10 45.34 9.85 18.05
N ARG A 11 44.41 9.35 18.87
CA ARG A 11 43.48 10.19 19.63
C ARG A 11 44.26 10.90 20.76
N HIS A 12 44.17 12.22 20.80
CA HIS A 12 44.54 13.02 21.97
C HIS A 12 43.35 13.07 22.94
N GLU A 13 43.47 12.45 24.09
CA GLU A 13 42.61 12.68 25.25
C GLU A 13 42.98 14.04 25.87
N ILE A 14 42.01 14.95 25.97
CA ILE A 14 42.12 16.18 26.75
C ILE A 14 41.47 15.93 28.10
N GLN A 15 42.24 15.89 29.17
CA GLN A 15 41.70 15.90 30.55
C GLN A 15 41.31 17.33 30.95
N PRO A 16 40.17 17.55 31.59
CA PRO A 16 39.80 18.85 32.14
C PRO A 16 40.44 19.10 33.52
N PRO A 17 40.70 20.32 33.88
CA PRO A 17 41.37 20.66 35.16
C PRO A 17 40.42 20.53 36.35
N ASP A 18 40.97 20.01 37.45
CA ASP A 18 40.34 19.88 38.78
C ASP A 18 39.88 21.25 39.33
N GLY A 19 38.59 21.43 39.51
CA GLY A 19 38.04 22.63 40.13
C GLY A 19 36.53 22.84 39.95
N MET A 20 35.83 22.07 39.11
CA MET A 20 34.43 22.31 38.77
C MET A 20 33.40 21.32 39.34
N ALA A 21 33.76 20.48 40.30
CA ALA A 21 32.89 19.36 40.74
C ALA A 21 31.72 19.75 41.68
N LEU A 22 31.66 20.99 42.16
CA LEU A 22 30.60 21.41 43.08
C LEU A 22 29.48 22.26 42.43
N LEU A 23 29.80 22.97 41.36
CA LEU A 23 28.78 23.75 40.62
C LEU A 23 27.96 22.92 39.64
N THR A 24 28.50 21.80 39.17
CA THR A 24 27.83 20.92 38.23
C THR A 24 26.71 20.09 38.87
N LYS A 25 26.77 19.78 40.17
CA LYS A 25 25.70 19.05 40.86
C LYS A 25 24.46 19.90 41.15
N ILE A 26 24.62 21.21 41.34
CA ILE A 26 23.48 22.11 41.59
C ILE A 26 22.82 22.52 40.26
N ALA A 27 23.58 22.64 39.17
CA ALA A 27 23.04 22.89 37.84
C ALA A 27 22.30 21.66 37.28
N LEU A 28 22.74 20.45 37.57
CA LEU A 28 22.10 19.21 37.11
C LEU A 28 20.74 18.96 37.79
N VAL A 29 20.60 19.31 39.07
CA VAL A 29 19.32 19.17 39.81
C VAL A 29 18.32 20.25 39.38
N LEU A 30 18.75 21.44 39.00
CA LEU A 30 17.88 22.50 38.48
C LEU A 30 17.50 22.25 37.02
N VAL A 31 18.37 21.67 36.21
CA VAL A 31 18.07 21.32 34.81
C VAL A 31 17.15 20.11 34.73
N THR A 32 17.35 19.07 35.56
CA THR A 32 16.41 17.94 35.64
C THR A 32 15.06 18.32 36.22
N GLY A 33 15.00 19.24 37.19
CA GLY A 33 13.73 19.77 37.71
C GLY A 33 12.95 20.64 36.71
N LEU A 34 13.64 21.37 35.82
CA LEU A 34 13.02 22.13 34.73
C LEU A 34 12.61 21.22 33.56
N PHE A 35 13.35 20.16 33.29
CA PHE A 35 12.96 19.19 32.24
C PHE A 35 11.76 18.32 32.66
N LEU A 36 11.63 17.93 33.93
CA LEU A 36 10.44 17.22 34.41
C LEU A 36 9.19 18.10 34.47
N SER A 37 9.32 19.40 34.71
CA SER A 37 8.15 20.30 34.74
C SER A 37 7.70 20.73 33.33
N THR A 38 8.53 20.61 32.30
CA THR A 38 8.15 20.86 30.89
C THR A 38 7.60 19.61 30.19
N MET A 39 7.83 18.41 30.70
CA MET A 39 7.24 17.19 30.16
C MET A 39 5.75 17.00 30.56
N LEU A 40 5.25 17.70 31.57
CA LEU A 40 3.85 17.63 32.01
C LEU A 40 2.93 18.66 31.32
N ALA A 41 3.42 19.45 30.40
CA ALA A 41 2.64 20.45 29.65
C ALA A 41 3.05 20.60 28.17
N GLY A 42 3.61 19.55 27.59
CA GLY A 42 4.09 19.59 26.21
C GLY A 42 3.00 19.32 25.18
N GLN A 43 2.01 20.17 25.05
CA GLN A 43 1.48 20.45 23.72
C GLN A 43 2.63 21.05 22.93
N GLN A 44 3.35 20.23 22.14
CA GLN A 44 4.30 20.75 21.18
C GLN A 44 3.56 21.81 20.34
N LYS A 45 4.07 23.03 20.31
CA LYS A 45 3.49 24.06 19.47
C LYS A 45 3.50 23.54 18.04
N PRO A 46 2.35 23.57 17.34
CA PRO A 46 2.32 23.15 15.95
C PRO A 46 3.36 23.95 15.17
N PHE A 47 4.16 23.29 14.34
CA PHE A 47 5.07 23.99 13.45
C PHE A 47 4.26 24.97 12.60
N PRO A 48 4.63 26.24 12.50
CA PRO A 48 3.90 27.16 11.66
C PRO A 48 3.91 26.67 10.23
N VAL A 49 2.75 26.54 9.60
CA VAL A 49 2.63 26.30 8.17
C VAL A 49 3.13 27.56 7.47
N THR A 50 4.38 27.55 7.05
CA THR A 50 5.03 28.77 6.57
C THR A 50 5.11 28.87 5.05
N SER A 51 4.74 27.83 4.30
CA SER A 51 4.71 27.96 2.84
C SER A 51 3.80 26.95 2.16
N VAL A 52 2.93 27.47 1.31
CA VAL A 52 2.36 26.73 0.18
C VAL A 52 3.50 26.56 -0.83
N VAL A 53 3.83 25.34 -1.21
CA VAL A 53 4.85 25.08 -2.23
C VAL A 53 4.16 25.04 -3.58
N ASP A 54 4.44 25.99 -4.43
CA ASP A 54 4.15 25.95 -5.85
C ASP A 54 5.21 25.09 -6.54
N ALA A 55 5.12 23.76 -6.36
CA ALA A 55 5.98 22.84 -7.08
C ALA A 55 5.44 22.72 -8.53
N PRO A 56 6.27 22.96 -9.56
CA PRO A 56 5.85 22.77 -10.94
C PRO A 56 5.73 21.27 -11.31
N THR A 57 6.41 20.42 -10.55
CA THR A 57 6.41 18.95 -10.73
C THR A 57 6.36 18.25 -9.38
N ILE A 58 5.72 17.10 -9.34
CA ILE A 58 5.76 16.13 -8.23
C ILE A 58 6.26 14.82 -8.81
N ALA A 59 7.27 14.20 -8.22
CA ALA A 59 7.89 12.96 -8.70
C ALA A 59 8.23 13.00 -10.22
N GLY A 60 8.65 14.16 -10.73
CA GLY A 60 8.96 14.37 -12.16
C GLY A 60 7.73 14.63 -13.04
N HIS A 61 6.51 14.45 -12.55
CA HIS A 61 5.29 14.67 -13.32
C HIS A 61 4.78 16.09 -13.20
N PRO A 62 4.37 16.75 -14.31
CA PRO A 62 3.79 18.08 -14.28
C PRO A 62 2.55 18.14 -13.38
N VAL A 63 2.52 19.12 -12.49
CA VAL A 63 1.39 19.33 -11.57
C VAL A 63 0.15 19.77 -12.34
N GLN A 64 -0.99 19.16 -12.00
CA GLN A 64 -2.30 19.49 -12.55
C GLN A 64 -3.17 20.10 -11.45
N LEU A 65 -3.76 21.25 -11.71
CA LEU A 65 -4.53 22.02 -10.73
C LEU A 65 -5.96 22.26 -11.21
N ASP A 66 -6.89 22.34 -10.25
CA ASP A 66 -8.23 22.83 -10.49
C ASP A 66 -8.27 24.37 -10.58
N GLU A 67 -9.45 24.92 -10.82
CA GLU A 67 -9.66 26.40 -10.95
C GLU A 67 -9.31 27.17 -9.66
N LEU A 68 -9.26 26.47 -8.51
CA LEU A 68 -8.89 27.03 -7.21
C LEU A 68 -7.40 26.85 -6.88
N GLY A 69 -6.60 26.38 -7.83
CA GLY A 69 -5.18 26.10 -7.61
C GLY A 69 -4.92 24.91 -6.70
N LYS A 70 -5.87 23.98 -6.57
CA LYS A 70 -5.72 22.77 -5.76
C LYS A 70 -5.34 21.58 -6.64
N LEU A 71 -4.55 20.67 -6.05
CA LEU A 71 -4.02 19.50 -6.74
C LEU A 71 -5.12 18.56 -7.24
N LEU A 72 -5.05 18.22 -8.51
CA LEU A 72 -5.82 17.17 -9.15
C LEU A 72 -5.02 15.87 -9.23
N PRO A 73 -5.68 14.70 -9.32
CA PRO A 73 -4.97 13.42 -9.40
C PRO A 73 -4.23 13.26 -10.73
N TRP A 74 -3.14 12.52 -10.69
CA TRP A 74 -2.36 12.14 -11.86
C TRP A 74 -2.61 10.66 -12.18
N PRO A 75 -2.62 10.18 -13.44
CA PRO A 75 -2.36 10.96 -14.66
C PRO A 75 -3.64 11.52 -15.33
N MET A 76 -4.83 11.22 -14.83
CA MET A 76 -6.10 11.65 -15.40
C MET A 76 -6.91 12.52 -14.42
N PRO A 77 -6.73 13.84 -14.46
CA PRO A 77 -7.24 14.76 -13.43
C PRO A 77 -8.78 14.77 -13.28
N TYR A 78 -9.51 14.35 -14.31
CA TYR A 78 -10.98 14.31 -14.33
C TYR A 78 -11.54 12.90 -14.27
N ASP A 79 -10.70 11.88 -14.09
CA ASP A 79 -11.05 10.49 -13.86
C ASP A 79 -10.35 9.98 -12.60
N ILE A 80 -10.98 10.28 -11.47
CA ILE A 80 -10.46 9.92 -10.14
C ILE A 80 -10.31 8.40 -10.02
N GLY A 81 -11.34 7.67 -10.48
CA GLY A 81 -11.37 6.22 -10.39
C GLY A 81 -10.19 5.59 -11.11
N TYR A 82 -9.92 6.05 -12.34
CA TYR A 82 -8.76 5.59 -13.08
C TYR A 82 -7.45 5.98 -12.38
N SER A 83 -7.28 7.25 -12.01
CA SER A 83 -6.03 7.73 -11.43
C SER A 83 -5.67 7.02 -10.12
N TYR A 84 -6.66 6.73 -9.27
CA TYR A 84 -6.44 6.01 -8.02
C TYR A 84 -6.21 4.51 -8.27
N SER A 85 -6.99 3.89 -9.16
CA SER A 85 -6.81 2.47 -9.45
C SER A 85 -5.51 2.20 -10.20
N SER A 86 -5.10 3.05 -11.13
CA SER A 86 -3.84 2.89 -11.85
C SER A 86 -2.63 2.90 -10.93
N HIS A 87 -2.67 3.68 -9.83
CA HIS A 87 -1.59 3.72 -8.85
C HIS A 87 -1.30 2.32 -8.28
N PHE A 88 -2.27 1.66 -7.65
CA PHE A 88 -2.03 0.36 -7.03
C PHE A 88 -2.01 -0.81 -8.03
N LEU A 89 -2.70 -0.71 -9.16
CA LEU A 89 -2.64 -1.76 -10.19
C LEU A 89 -1.28 -1.78 -10.89
N THR A 90 -0.69 -0.62 -11.15
CA THR A 90 0.68 -0.54 -11.67
C THR A 90 1.68 -1.14 -10.69
N GLN A 91 1.56 -0.80 -9.41
CA GLN A 91 2.40 -1.39 -8.36
C GLN A 91 2.26 -2.93 -8.32
N TRP A 92 1.04 -3.44 -8.34
CA TRP A 92 0.81 -4.89 -8.41
C TRP A 92 1.44 -5.53 -9.65
N THR A 93 1.30 -4.92 -10.82
CA THR A 93 1.90 -5.42 -12.06
C THR A 93 3.40 -5.52 -11.95
N ILE A 94 4.05 -4.49 -11.40
CA ILE A 94 5.50 -4.47 -11.21
C ILE A 94 5.95 -5.57 -10.22
N LEU A 95 5.27 -5.72 -9.09
CA LEU A 95 5.57 -6.77 -8.12
C LEU A 95 5.46 -8.17 -8.74
N TRP A 96 4.38 -8.43 -9.46
CA TRP A 96 4.16 -9.69 -10.14
C TRP A 96 5.20 -9.95 -11.24
N ASP A 97 5.54 -8.94 -12.02
CA ASP A 97 6.54 -9.04 -13.08
C ASP A 97 7.93 -9.35 -12.51
N GLN A 98 8.36 -8.64 -11.47
CA GLN A 98 9.65 -8.89 -10.79
C GLN A 98 9.70 -10.31 -10.18
N HIS A 99 8.62 -10.77 -9.56
CA HIS A 99 8.52 -12.13 -9.06
C HIS A 99 8.73 -13.17 -10.16
N ASN A 100 8.09 -13.00 -11.31
CA ASN A 100 8.22 -13.92 -12.44
C ASN A 100 9.60 -13.88 -13.10
N ARG A 101 10.16 -12.68 -13.33
CA ARG A 101 11.47 -12.50 -13.95
C ARG A 101 12.60 -13.06 -13.09
N GLN A 102 12.60 -12.74 -11.83
CA GLN A 102 13.71 -13.02 -10.91
C GLN A 102 13.46 -14.21 -10.02
N ARG A 103 12.24 -14.78 -10.00
CA ARG A 103 11.80 -15.83 -9.07
C ARG A 103 12.12 -15.49 -7.62
N LEU A 104 11.77 -14.24 -7.24
CA LEU A 104 11.95 -13.76 -5.88
C LEU A 104 11.03 -14.55 -4.94
N HIS A 105 11.62 -15.16 -3.92
CA HIS A 105 10.90 -15.88 -2.85
C HIS A 105 10.93 -15.14 -1.52
N TYR A 106 11.61 -14.02 -1.47
CA TYR A 106 11.76 -13.14 -0.31
C TYR A 106 11.40 -11.73 -0.74
N TYR A 107 10.92 -10.94 0.21
CA TYR A 107 10.59 -9.57 -0.08
C TYR A 107 10.95 -8.68 1.11
N TYR A 108 11.70 -7.62 0.83
CA TYR A 108 12.19 -6.68 1.83
C TYR A 108 11.74 -5.26 1.52
N CYS A 109 11.77 -4.37 2.50
CA CYS A 109 11.54 -2.97 2.26
C CYS A 109 12.66 -2.30 1.47
N CYS A 110 13.87 -2.79 1.60
CA CYS A 110 15.04 -2.15 1.02
C CYS A 110 15.58 -2.98 -0.14
N PHE A 111 15.12 -2.66 -1.34
CA PHE A 111 15.66 -3.18 -2.59
C PHE A 111 16.30 -2.06 -3.39
N ASP A 112 17.49 -2.34 -3.96
CA ASP A 112 18.05 -1.55 -5.04
C ASP A 112 17.34 -1.85 -6.34
N PHE A 113 17.15 -0.81 -7.14
CA PHE A 113 16.56 -0.91 -8.46
C PHE A 113 17.59 -0.56 -9.55
N ASP A 114 17.91 -1.52 -10.41
CA ASP A 114 18.75 -1.27 -11.58
C ASP A 114 17.94 -0.57 -12.67
N ARG A 115 18.31 0.68 -12.97
CA ARG A 115 17.60 1.52 -13.95
C ARG A 115 17.78 1.09 -15.40
N THR A 116 18.69 0.17 -15.69
CA THR A 116 18.96 -0.33 -17.03
C THR A 116 18.21 -1.62 -17.30
N THR A 117 18.30 -2.57 -16.35
CA THR A 117 17.67 -3.89 -16.46
C THR A 117 16.27 -3.95 -15.83
N PHE A 118 15.91 -2.98 -14.99
CA PHE A 118 14.70 -2.95 -14.17
C PHE A 118 14.62 -4.13 -13.19
N GLU A 119 15.75 -4.67 -12.78
CA GLU A 119 15.83 -5.74 -11.80
C GLU A 119 15.97 -5.18 -10.38
N LEU A 120 15.41 -5.92 -9.41
CA LEU A 120 15.51 -5.63 -8.00
C LEU A 120 16.56 -6.53 -7.34
N ALA A 121 17.34 -5.95 -6.44
CA ALA A 121 18.27 -6.65 -5.58
C ALA A 121 18.18 -6.11 -4.15
N PRO A 122 18.37 -6.96 -3.11
CA PRO A 122 18.46 -6.46 -1.74
C PRO A 122 19.54 -5.41 -1.61
N ASP A 123 19.23 -4.29 -0.93
CA ASP A 123 20.21 -3.24 -0.63
C ASP A 123 21.41 -3.83 0.12
N PRO A 124 22.65 -3.67 -0.37
CA PRO A 124 23.83 -4.24 0.27
C PRO A 124 24.30 -3.44 1.51
N HIS A 125 23.71 -2.30 1.82
CA HIS A 125 24.17 -1.38 2.84
C HIS A 125 23.19 -1.22 4.01
N TRP A 126 21.92 -1.64 3.82
CA TRP A 126 20.85 -1.44 4.80
C TRP A 126 20.20 -2.76 5.21
N ALA A 127 19.67 -2.80 6.43
CA ALA A 127 18.86 -3.93 6.89
C ALA A 127 17.65 -4.12 5.98
N ASN A 128 17.36 -5.38 5.66
CA ASN A 128 16.22 -5.72 4.82
C ASN A 128 15.06 -6.16 5.71
N SER A 129 14.14 -5.25 5.99
CA SER A 129 12.95 -5.54 6.81
C SER A 129 11.92 -6.38 6.04
N THR A 130 11.21 -7.26 6.75
CA THR A 130 10.08 -8.03 6.23
C THR A 130 8.76 -7.24 6.21
N GLY A 131 8.78 -5.94 6.59
CA GLY A 131 7.59 -5.09 6.73
C GLY A 131 6.61 -5.17 5.58
N TYR A 132 7.09 -5.35 4.38
CA TYR A 132 6.25 -5.38 3.19
C TYR A 132 5.54 -6.69 2.94
N LEU A 133 6.10 -7.82 3.35
CA LEU A 133 5.36 -9.08 3.30
C LEU A 133 4.10 -8.97 4.18
N ARG A 134 4.21 -8.38 5.34
CA ARG A 134 3.08 -8.15 6.27
C ARG A 134 2.02 -7.24 5.67
N ALA A 135 2.45 -6.10 5.14
CA ALA A 135 1.54 -5.15 4.48
C ALA A 135 0.86 -5.78 3.26
N MET A 136 1.59 -6.58 2.46
CA MET A 136 1.03 -7.32 1.33
C MET A 136 0.02 -8.37 1.77
N MET A 137 0.27 -9.15 2.82
CA MET A 137 -0.70 -10.14 3.32
C MET A 137 -2.04 -9.48 3.63
N GLN A 138 -2.03 -8.37 4.34
CA GLN A 138 -3.25 -7.63 4.65
C GLN A 138 -3.85 -6.97 3.40
N GLY A 139 -3.06 -6.19 2.67
CA GLY A 139 -3.54 -5.40 1.53
C GLY A 139 -4.03 -6.26 0.38
N PHE A 140 -3.36 -7.37 0.07
CA PHE A 140 -3.72 -8.20 -1.07
C PHE A 140 -4.91 -9.10 -0.76
N ILE A 141 -4.97 -9.69 0.43
CA ILE A 141 -6.09 -10.56 0.81
C ILE A 141 -7.36 -9.75 1.05
N GLU A 142 -7.26 -8.64 1.79
CA GLU A 142 -8.43 -7.86 2.20
C GLU A 142 -8.89 -6.84 1.14
N ARG A 143 -8.04 -6.48 0.16
CA ARG A 143 -8.31 -5.40 -0.80
C ARG A 143 -8.09 -5.80 -2.24
N LEU A 144 -6.84 -6.12 -2.62
CA LEU A 144 -6.47 -6.29 -4.03
C LEU A 144 -7.18 -7.48 -4.69
N TYR A 145 -7.20 -8.63 -4.03
CA TYR A 145 -7.90 -9.80 -4.55
C TYR A 145 -9.42 -9.57 -4.68
N PRO A 146 -10.12 -9.07 -3.65
CA PRO A 146 -11.54 -8.72 -3.79
C PRO A 146 -11.82 -7.74 -4.92
N TYR A 147 -10.96 -6.74 -5.09
CA TYR A 147 -11.13 -5.72 -6.14
C TYR A 147 -10.91 -6.27 -7.54
N THR A 148 -9.87 -7.06 -7.75
CA THR A 148 -9.46 -7.53 -9.08
C THR A 148 -10.05 -8.90 -9.46
N GLY A 149 -10.32 -9.76 -8.49
CA GLY A 149 -10.61 -11.17 -8.72
C GLY A 149 -9.40 -11.97 -9.24
N ASP A 150 -8.20 -11.41 -9.20
CA ASP A 150 -6.98 -12.02 -9.75
C ASP A 150 -6.36 -13.05 -8.80
N PRO A 151 -6.46 -14.36 -9.09
CA PRO A 151 -5.93 -15.39 -8.21
C PRO A 151 -4.39 -15.38 -8.11
N ARG A 152 -3.69 -14.69 -9.01
CA ARG A 152 -2.23 -14.57 -8.97
C ARG A 152 -1.77 -13.86 -7.71
N THR A 153 -2.57 -12.92 -7.19
CA THR A 153 -2.27 -12.21 -5.93
C THR A 153 -2.10 -13.19 -4.76
N ILE A 154 -2.95 -14.21 -4.69
CA ILE A 154 -2.91 -15.22 -3.62
C ILE A 154 -1.76 -16.20 -3.84
N THR A 155 -1.55 -16.65 -5.08
CA THR A 155 -0.41 -17.53 -5.42
C THR A 155 0.93 -16.86 -5.11
N PHE A 156 1.05 -15.57 -5.42
CA PHE A 156 2.22 -14.76 -5.11
C PHE A 156 2.47 -14.72 -3.60
N LEU A 157 1.47 -14.36 -2.79
CA LEU A 157 1.59 -14.33 -1.34
C LEU A 157 1.96 -15.69 -0.75
N GLN A 158 1.32 -16.76 -1.23
CA GLN A 158 1.64 -18.11 -0.76
C GLN A 158 3.12 -18.45 -0.98
N SER A 159 3.69 -18.07 -2.13
CA SER A 159 5.11 -18.34 -2.41
C SER A 159 6.06 -17.61 -1.45
N LEU A 160 5.73 -16.39 -1.07
CA LEU A 160 6.53 -15.57 -0.15
C LEU A 160 6.40 -16.07 1.29
N VAL A 161 5.18 -16.32 1.75
CA VAL A 161 4.91 -16.81 3.11
C VAL A 161 5.47 -18.22 3.31
N ASP A 162 5.36 -19.10 2.30
CA ASP A 162 5.95 -20.43 2.36
C ASP A 162 7.47 -20.36 2.52
N TYR A 163 8.11 -19.45 1.79
CA TYR A 163 9.56 -19.22 1.93
C TYR A 163 9.94 -18.70 3.33
N GLU A 164 9.18 -17.78 3.88
CA GLU A 164 9.39 -17.26 5.23
C GLU A 164 9.24 -18.36 6.30
N LEU A 165 8.18 -19.15 6.22
CA LEU A 165 7.94 -20.26 7.14
C LEU A 165 9.01 -21.35 7.06
N GLU A 166 9.68 -21.52 5.92
CA GLU A 166 10.76 -22.48 5.73
C GLU A 166 12.14 -21.92 6.09
N ASN A 167 12.37 -20.61 5.92
CA ASN A 167 13.70 -20.02 5.94
C ASN A 167 13.83 -18.79 6.87
N GLY A 168 12.76 -18.37 7.52
CA GLY A 168 12.70 -17.10 8.26
C GLY A 168 12.24 -17.21 9.71
N LEU A 169 12.12 -18.44 10.26
CA LEU A 169 11.72 -18.64 11.64
C LEU A 169 12.90 -18.78 12.58
N THR A 170 12.71 -18.34 13.82
CA THR A 170 13.69 -18.52 14.89
C THR A 170 13.89 -19.99 15.22
N PRO A 171 15.09 -20.44 15.67
CA PRO A 171 15.35 -21.80 16.08
C PRO A 171 14.45 -22.33 17.19
N GLU A 172 14.23 -23.67 17.20
CA GLU A 172 13.34 -24.34 18.17
C GLU A 172 13.80 -24.22 19.63
N ASP A 173 15.11 -24.08 19.88
CA ASP A 173 15.70 -23.99 21.21
C ASP A 173 15.74 -22.57 21.77
N TYR A 174 15.21 -21.58 21.05
CA TYR A 174 15.17 -20.19 21.50
C TYR A 174 13.99 -19.94 22.45
N LEU A 175 14.11 -18.90 23.26
CA LEU A 175 13.00 -18.44 24.14
C LEU A 175 11.75 -18.08 23.31
N TRP A 176 11.96 -17.35 22.21
CA TRP A 176 10.98 -17.07 21.18
C TRP A 176 11.21 -18.04 20.02
N SER A 177 10.75 -19.26 20.22
CA SER A 177 10.93 -20.38 19.30
C SER A 177 9.98 -20.30 18.12
N GLN A 178 10.47 -20.58 16.90
CA GLN A 178 9.67 -20.76 15.69
C GLN A 178 8.72 -19.58 15.35
N VAL A 179 9.13 -18.36 15.69
CA VAL A 179 8.44 -17.13 15.28
C VAL A 179 9.22 -16.43 14.16
N PRO A 180 8.58 -15.61 13.32
CA PRO A 180 9.25 -14.94 12.22
C PRO A 180 10.31 -13.93 12.71
N PHE A 181 11.42 -13.88 11.99
CA PHE A 181 12.37 -12.80 12.10
C PHE A 181 11.87 -11.53 11.38
N ALA A 182 12.12 -10.36 11.97
CA ALA A 182 11.69 -9.09 11.39
C ALA A 182 12.57 -8.59 10.24
N SER A 183 13.80 -9.14 10.07
CA SER A 183 14.80 -8.54 9.19
C SER A 183 15.86 -9.53 8.72
N ALA A 184 16.71 -9.07 7.81
CA ALA A 184 17.87 -9.80 7.28
C ALA A 184 19.13 -8.93 7.25
N ASP A 185 20.31 -9.54 7.21
CA ASP A 185 21.58 -8.85 6.94
C ASP A 185 21.48 -8.02 5.67
N PRO A 186 22.15 -6.86 5.60
CA PRO A 186 22.28 -6.11 4.35
C PRO A 186 22.73 -7.01 3.18
N GLY A 187 22.03 -6.93 2.05
CA GLY A 187 22.29 -7.75 0.88
C GLY A 187 21.95 -9.23 0.98
N ALA A 188 21.45 -9.72 2.12
CA ALA A 188 21.09 -11.13 2.30
C ALA A 188 19.76 -11.46 1.61
N LYS A 189 19.61 -12.75 1.24
CA LYS A 189 18.37 -13.29 0.65
C LYS A 189 17.67 -14.26 1.63
N ARG A 190 17.84 -14.02 2.93
CA ARG A 190 17.25 -14.83 4.00
C ARG A 190 16.98 -13.97 5.23
N TYR A 191 15.98 -14.35 5.98
CA TYR A 191 15.66 -13.72 7.25
C TYR A 191 16.51 -14.30 8.37
N ASN A 192 17.14 -13.46 9.18
CA ASN A 192 18.00 -13.90 10.29
C ASN A 192 17.99 -12.96 11.49
N GLY A 193 17.06 -12.00 11.52
CA GLY A 193 16.88 -11.09 12.62
C GLY A 193 18.05 -10.14 12.82
N TRP A 194 18.58 -9.59 11.73
CA TRP A 194 19.68 -8.65 11.81
C TRP A 194 19.27 -7.35 12.54
N SER A 195 20.17 -6.87 13.36
CA SER A 195 20.11 -5.52 13.92
C SER A 195 21.54 -4.94 13.97
N GLN A 196 21.67 -3.67 14.33
CA GLN A 196 23.00 -3.06 14.52
C GLN A 196 23.85 -3.76 15.61
N LEU A 197 23.23 -4.59 16.47
CA LEU A 197 23.91 -5.37 17.51
C LEU A 197 24.19 -6.83 17.12
N GLY A 198 23.77 -7.26 15.95
CA GLY A 198 23.95 -8.61 15.42
C GLY A 198 22.68 -9.27 14.93
N ASN A 199 22.70 -10.60 14.82
CA ASN A 199 21.58 -11.41 14.36
C ASN A 199 20.76 -11.96 15.54
N ASP A 200 19.70 -12.72 15.24
CA ASP A 200 18.79 -13.36 16.19
C ASP A 200 17.81 -12.41 16.91
N TYR A 201 17.60 -11.21 16.39
CA TYR A 201 16.62 -10.27 16.93
C TYR A 201 15.24 -10.44 16.30
N ILE A 202 14.22 -10.28 17.12
CA ILE A 202 12.81 -10.21 16.71
C ILE A 202 12.16 -8.95 17.26
N GLU A 203 11.02 -8.62 16.69
CA GLU A 203 10.13 -7.56 17.12
C GLU A 203 8.76 -8.14 17.43
N PRO A 204 8.32 -8.14 18.70
CA PRO A 204 7.05 -8.77 19.07
C PRO A 204 5.83 -8.24 18.34
N HIS A 205 5.82 -6.95 17.94
CA HIS A 205 4.72 -6.42 17.13
C HIS A 205 4.69 -7.07 15.73
N VAL A 206 5.88 -7.32 15.13
CA VAL A 206 6.02 -8.05 13.88
C VAL A 206 5.49 -9.47 14.00
N VAL A 207 5.82 -10.17 15.09
CA VAL A 207 5.25 -11.51 15.36
C VAL A 207 3.71 -11.47 15.38
N GLY A 208 3.12 -10.40 15.94
CA GLY A 208 1.68 -10.17 15.91
C GLY A 208 1.14 -9.93 14.51
N GLU A 209 1.81 -9.10 13.74
CA GLU A 209 1.40 -8.71 12.40
C GLU A 209 1.51 -9.87 11.39
N ASP A 210 2.63 -10.61 11.42
CA ASP A 210 2.80 -11.82 10.60
C ASP A 210 1.78 -12.88 10.98
N GLY A 211 1.56 -13.09 12.29
CA GLY A 211 0.53 -14.01 12.78
C GLY A 211 -0.87 -13.65 12.28
N TYR A 212 -1.22 -12.37 12.26
CA TYR A 212 -2.47 -11.89 11.68
C TYR A 212 -2.53 -12.14 10.17
N GLY A 213 -1.45 -11.87 9.45
CA GLY A 213 -1.34 -12.13 8.01
C GLY A 213 -1.49 -13.62 7.67
N TYR A 214 -0.82 -14.51 8.42
CA TYR A 214 -0.98 -15.97 8.27
C TYR A 214 -2.43 -16.40 8.51
N LEU A 215 -3.10 -15.81 9.50
CA LEU A 215 -4.50 -16.12 9.77
C LEU A 215 -5.40 -15.71 8.61
N ARG A 216 -5.21 -14.51 8.02
CA ARG A 216 -5.92 -14.08 6.81
C ARG A 216 -5.68 -15.02 5.64
N LEU A 217 -4.44 -15.49 5.47
CA LEU A 217 -4.09 -16.45 4.42
C LEU A 217 -4.72 -17.83 4.65
N TYR A 218 -4.88 -18.25 5.92
CA TYR A 218 -5.67 -19.42 6.27
C TYR A 218 -7.16 -19.25 5.89
N GLU A 219 -7.76 -18.14 6.26
CA GLU A 219 -9.16 -17.85 5.93
C GLU A 219 -9.40 -17.82 4.42
N MET A 220 -8.43 -17.30 3.67
CA MET A 220 -8.48 -17.26 2.20
C MET A 220 -8.35 -18.64 1.57
N THR A 221 -7.43 -19.48 2.07
CA THR A 221 -7.00 -20.72 1.37
C THR A 221 -7.51 -22.00 2.01
N GLY A 222 -7.96 -21.96 3.26
CA GLY A 222 -8.28 -23.14 4.07
C GLY A 222 -7.07 -23.98 4.50
N ASN A 223 -5.83 -23.54 4.17
CA ASN A 223 -4.63 -24.31 4.48
C ASN A 223 -4.23 -24.18 5.94
N THR A 224 -4.39 -25.25 6.70
CA THR A 224 -4.16 -25.26 8.15
C THR A 224 -2.71 -25.03 8.58
N LYS A 225 -1.73 -25.07 7.68
CA LYS A 225 -0.35 -24.69 8.02
C LYS A 225 -0.26 -23.22 8.46
N TYR A 226 -0.99 -22.33 7.78
CA TYR A 226 -1.03 -20.91 8.13
C TYR A 226 -1.77 -20.67 9.45
N LEU A 227 -2.85 -21.40 9.72
CA LEU A 227 -3.52 -21.34 11.03
C LEU A 227 -2.57 -21.78 12.16
N ARG A 228 -1.82 -22.87 11.96
CA ARG A 228 -0.83 -23.29 12.98
C ARG A 228 0.26 -22.25 13.21
N ALA A 229 0.75 -21.60 12.16
CA ALA A 229 1.73 -20.52 12.28
C ALA A 229 1.16 -19.32 13.06
N ALA A 230 -0.08 -18.88 12.73
CA ALA A 230 -0.77 -17.81 13.44
C ALA A 230 -0.98 -18.11 14.93
N VAL A 231 -1.47 -19.32 15.25
CA VAL A 231 -1.65 -19.77 16.65
C VAL A 231 -0.29 -19.79 17.37
N HIS A 232 0.77 -20.25 16.71
CA HIS A 232 2.10 -20.28 17.30
C HIS A 232 2.65 -18.89 17.63
N CYS A 233 2.46 -17.91 16.75
CA CYS A 233 2.79 -16.51 17.01
C CYS A 233 2.02 -15.98 18.24
N ALA A 234 0.73 -16.23 18.33
CA ALA A 234 -0.09 -15.82 19.46
C ALA A 234 0.32 -16.48 20.78
N ASP A 235 0.63 -17.79 20.77
CA ASP A 235 1.13 -18.52 21.94
C ASP A 235 2.48 -17.98 22.43
N ALA A 236 3.37 -17.64 21.50
CA ALA A 236 4.65 -17.01 21.83
C ALA A 236 4.47 -15.64 22.47
N LEU A 237 3.55 -14.82 21.96
CA LEU A 237 3.20 -13.52 22.53
C LEU A 237 2.60 -13.67 23.95
N VAL A 238 1.70 -14.63 24.16
CA VAL A 238 1.12 -14.90 25.50
C VAL A 238 2.16 -15.40 26.49
N LYS A 239 3.00 -16.32 26.06
CA LYS A 239 4.08 -16.88 26.90
C LYS A 239 5.06 -15.82 27.40
N ASN A 240 5.36 -14.83 26.55
CA ASN A 240 6.36 -13.80 26.82
C ASN A 240 5.75 -12.44 27.24
N TYR A 241 4.44 -12.40 27.51
CA TYR A 241 3.73 -11.20 27.97
C TYR A 241 4.25 -10.74 29.35
N LYS A 242 4.42 -9.43 29.49
CA LYS A 242 4.66 -8.75 30.77
C LYS A 242 3.61 -7.67 30.97
N ALA A 243 3.26 -7.35 32.22
CA ALA A 243 2.17 -6.39 32.49
C ALA A 243 2.47 -4.97 31.93
N GLY A 244 3.72 -4.60 31.86
CA GLY A 244 4.13 -3.26 31.45
C GLY A 244 3.83 -2.18 32.51
N ASP A 245 4.43 -1.02 32.31
CA ASP A 245 4.21 0.19 33.11
C ASP A 245 4.43 1.43 32.21
N GLN A 246 4.72 2.59 32.78
CA GLN A 246 4.97 3.81 32.02
C GLN A 246 6.24 3.74 31.15
N ASP A 247 7.26 2.99 31.61
CA ASP A 247 8.58 2.90 30.98
C ASP A 247 8.79 1.58 30.24
N HIS A 248 7.88 0.62 30.41
CA HIS A 248 7.96 -0.72 29.83
C HIS A 248 6.63 -1.11 29.20
N SER A 249 6.65 -1.48 27.94
CA SER A 249 5.49 -2.05 27.25
C SER A 249 5.29 -3.53 27.59
N PRO A 250 4.11 -4.10 27.30
CA PRO A 250 3.87 -5.54 27.42
C PRO A 250 4.89 -6.39 26.66
N TRP A 251 5.37 -5.90 25.56
CA TRP A 251 6.47 -6.44 24.76
C TRP A 251 7.42 -5.31 24.38
N PRO A 252 8.74 -5.51 24.45
CA PRO A 252 9.69 -4.48 24.03
C PRO A 252 9.66 -4.27 22.52
N VAL A 253 10.26 -3.19 22.04
CA VAL A 253 10.36 -2.94 20.60
C VAL A 253 11.14 -4.03 19.90
N ARG A 254 12.32 -4.37 20.44
CA ARG A 254 13.25 -5.36 19.87
C ARG A 254 13.94 -6.14 20.96
N LEU A 255 14.12 -7.43 20.75
CA LEU A 255 14.83 -8.31 21.69
C LEU A 255 15.50 -9.48 20.98
N SER A 256 16.51 -10.05 21.64
CA SER A 256 17.12 -11.32 21.24
C SER A 256 16.09 -12.45 21.38
N ALA A 257 15.78 -13.12 20.29
CA ALA A 257 14.87 -14.26 20.29
C ALA A 257 15.42 -15.42 21.15
N ARG A 258 16.74 -15.52 21.28
CA ARG A 258 17.43 -16.58 22.00
C ARG A 258 17.16 -16.54 23.51
N ASP A 259 17.30 -15.39 24.15
CA ASP A 259 17.28 -15.25 25.61
C ASP A 259 16.38 -14.12 26.14
N GLY A 260 15.70 -13.39 25.24
CA GLY A 260 14.76 -12.34 25.60
C GLY A 260 15.40 -11.04 26.10
N LYS A 261 16.72 -10.87 25.93
CA LYS A 261 17.36 -9.61 26.29
C LYS A 261 17.01 -8.52 25.32
N THR A 262 16.55 -7.39 25.86
CA THR A 262 16.29 -6.20 25.08
C THR A 262 17.56 -5.55 24.60
N GLU A 263 17.49 -4.88 23.45
CA GLU A 263 18.57 -4.06 22.95
C GLU A 263 18.96 -2.98 23.96
N GLY A 264 20.25 -2.73 24.11
CA GLY A 264 20.84 -1.93 25.20
C GLY A 264 20.62 -0.42 25.15
N THR A 265 19.49 0.07 24.64
CA THR A 265 19.10 1.48 24.68
C THR A 265 18.05 1.72 25.76
N ALA A 266 17.97 2.97 26.25
CA ALA A 266 16.99 3.36 27.26
C ALA A 266 15.52 3.12 26.82
N MET A 267 15.26 3.04 25.51
CA MET A 267 13.94 2.81 24.92
C MET A 267 13.69 1.37 24.46
N GLY A 268 14.69 0.49 24.53
CA GLY A 268 14.56 -0.91 24.15
C GLY A 268 13.39 -1.65 24.82
N PRO A 269 13.07 -1.39 26.10
CA PRO A 269 11.95 -2.03 26.79
C PRO A 269 10.57 -1.46 26.44
N TYR A 270 10.43 -0.37 25.65
CA TYR A 270 9.17 0.28 25.36
C TYR A 270 8.86 0.27 23.85
N SER A 271 7.62 -0.09 23.50
CA SER A 271 7.01 0.13 22.19
C SER A 271 5.52 0.44 22.37
N ALA A 272 5.03 1.49 21.76
CA ALA A 272 3.60 1.76 21.70
C ALA A 272 2.86 0.81 20.73
N ASN A 273 3.60 0.03 19.93
CA ASN A 273 3.06 -0.84 18.89
C ASN A 273 2.56 -2.18 19.46
N VAL A 274 1.33 -2.19 19.97
CA VAL A 274 0.65 -3.39 20.50
C VAL A 274 -0.65 -3.73 19.76
N ILE A 275 -1.02 -2.93 18.76
CA ILE A 275 -2.30 -3.09 18.04
C ILE A 275 -2.27 -4.36 17.19
N GLU A 276 -1.17 -4.69 16.54
CA GLU A 276 -1.04 -5.88 15.71
C GLU A 276 -1.18 -7.18 16.54
N PRO A 277 -0.51 -7.35 17.68
CA PRO A 277 -0.80 -8.45 18.59
C PRO A 277 -2.28 -8.52 19.02
N ILE A 278 -2.90 -7.35 19.31
CA ILE A 278 -4.32 -7.28 19.67
C ILE A 278 -5.22 -7.75 18.53
N MET A 279 -4.94 -7.34 17.29
CA MET A 279 -5.67 -7.78 16.10
C MET A 279 -5.59 -9.30 15.92
N LEU A 280 -4.40 -9.88 16.06
CA LEU A 280 -4.22 -11.33 16.01
C LEU A 280 -5.04 -12.06 17.09
N PHE A 281 -5.00 -11.58 18.33
CA PHE A 281 -5.80 -12.17 19.42
C PHE A 281 -7.30 -12.03 19.17
N ASP A 282 -7.78 -10.86 18.73
CA ASP A 282 -9.20 -10.65 18.45
C ASP A 282 -9.73 -11.65 17.42
N GLU A 283 -8.96 -11.92 16.37
CA GLU A 283 -9.36 -12.85 15.32
C GLU A 283 -9.30 -14.32 15.76
N LEU A 284 -8.26 -14.73 16.48
CA LEU A 284 -8.17 -16.10 17.02
C LEU A 284 -9.26 -16.36 18.06
N ILE A 285 -9.61 -15.39 18.90
CA ILE A 285 -10.74 -15.47 19.83
C ILE A 285 -12.04 -15.59 19.05
N ARG A 286 -12.26 -14.78 18.03
CA ARG A 286 -13.44 -14.85 17.14
C ARG A 286 -13.61 -16.23 16.50
N LEU A 287 -12.51 -16.83 16.06
CA LEU A 287 -12.50 -18.14 15.42
C LEU A 287 -12.51 -19.32 16.41
N GLY A 288 -12.32 -19.06 17.72
CA GLY A 288 -12.22 -20.10 18.73
C GLY A 288 -11.00 -21.01 18.55
N GLN A 289 -9.87 -20.47 18.06
CA GLN A 289 -8.66 -21.23 17.78
C GLN A 289 -7.55 -20.94 18.80
N GLY A 290 -6.75 -21.95 19.13
CA GLY A 290 -5.64 -21.86 20.07
C GLY A 290 -6.06 -21.68 21.53
N ASP A 291 -5.23 -21.02 22.35
CA ASP A 291 -5.52 -20.73 23.77
C ASP A 291 -6.41 -19.47 23.91
N VAL A 292 -7.68 -19.58 23.55
CA VAL A 292 -8.67 -18.49 23.60
C VAL A 292 -8.69 -17.80 24.97
N THR A 293 -8.52 -18.56 26.06
CA THR A 293 -8.50 -17.98 27.43
C THR A 293 -7.27 -17.12 27.67
N GLY A 294 -6.09 -17.62 27.28
CA GLY A 294 -4.83 -16.87 27.34
C GLY A 294 -4.87 -15.63 26.46
N TYR A 295 -5.34 -15.75 25.24
CA TYR A 295 -5.49 -14.63 24.30
C TYR A 295 -6.42 -13.55 24.84
N THR A 296 -7.61 -13.93 25.34
CA THR A 296 -8.56 -12.98 25.94
C THR A 296 -7.94 -12.21 27.10
N ARG A 297 -7.24 -12.91 27.99
CA ARG A 297 -6.59 -12.30 29.16
C ARG A 297 -5.50 -11.32 28.75
N VAL A 298 -4.59 -11.74 27.85
CA VAL A 298 -3.44 -10.92 27.43
C VAL A 298 -3.90 -9.76 26.56
N ARG A 299 -4.86 -9.98 25.67
CA ARG A 299 -5.50 -8.94 24.86
C ARG A 299 -6.08 -7.82 25.70
N ALA A 300 -6.85 -8.18 26.74
CA ALA A 300 -7.46 -7.20 27.65
C ALA A 300 -6.38 -6.39 28.40
N ALA A 301 -5.37 -7.07 28.92
CA ALA A 301 -4.30 -6.41 29.67
C ALA A 301 -3.41 -5.50 28.78
N ALA A 302 -3.12 -5.91 27.54
CA ALA A 302 -2.38 -5.09 26.58
C ALA A 302 -3.21 -3.85 26.16
N TRP A 303 -4.53 -4.00 25.98
CA TRP A 303 -5.43 -2.91 25.68
C TRP A 303 -5.52 -1.89 26.84
N ASP A 304 -5.64 -2.36 28.09
CA ASP A 304 -5.66 -1.49 29.28
C ASP A 304 -4.35 -0.72 29.41
N TRP A 305 -3.20 -1.38 29.15
CA TRP A 305 -1.89 -0.74 29.13
C TRP A 305 -1.80 0.33 28.03
N PHE A 306 -2.26 0.01 26.81
CA PHE A 306 -2.24 0.91 25.66
C PHE A 306 -3.07 2.18 25.93
N GLN A 307 -4.28 2.02 26.46
CA GLN A 307 -5.13 3.16 26.79
C GLN A 307 -4.53 4.02 27.90
N LYS A 308 -3.96 3.37 28.91
CA LYS A 308 -3.41 4.06 30.09
C LYS A 308 -2.13 4.84 29.80
N TYR A 309 -1.27 4.34 28.94
CA TYR A 309 0.07 4.92 28.73
C TYR A 309 0.24 5.56 27.34
N PRO A 310 0.31 4.83 26.23
CA PRO A 310 0.48 5.47 24.92
C PRO A 310 -0.62 6.48 24.61
N LEU A 311 -1.87 6.07 24.67
CA LEU A 311 -3.00 6.89 24.26
C LEU A 311 -3.23 8.09 25.19
N SER A 312 -3.25 7.90 26.51
CA SER A 312 -3.48 8.97 27.48
C SER A 312 -2.33 9.97 27.55
N ASN A 313 -1.10 9.53 27.34
CA ASN A 313 0.08 10.38 27.42
C ASN A 313 0.55 10.89 26.04
N ASN A 314 -0.07 10.43 24.95
CA ASN A 314 0.31 10.74 23.57
C ASN A 314 1.79 10.42 23.26
N VAL A 315 2.24 9.19 23.64
CA VAL A 315 3.62 8.72 23.50
C VAL A 315 3.69 7.60 22.46
N TRP A 316 4.18 7.92 21.28
CA TRP A 316 4.17 7.08 20.09
C TRP A 316 5.59 6.77 19.61
N VAL A 317 6.31 5.94 20.36
CA VAL A 317 7.72 5.58 20.11
C VAL A 317 7.86 4.07 19.97
N GLY A 318 8.99 3.63 19.41
CA GLY A 318 9.38 2.22 19.33
C GLY A 318 8.72 1.46 18.18
N TYR A 319 8.79 1.99 16.97
CA TYR A 319 8.26 1.33 15.77
C TYR A 319 9.36 0.81 14.83
N PHE A 320 10.43 1.59 14.61
CA PHE A 320 11.39 1.25 13.56
C PHE A 320 12.34 0.13 13.94
N GLU A 321 12.39 -0.89 13.08
CA GLU A 321 13.27 -2.04 13.17
C GLU A 321 14.72 -1.72 12.88
N ASP A 322 15.00 -0.75 12.05
CA ASP A 322 16.32 -0.38 11.55
C ASP A 322 16.93 0.85 12.25
N VAL A 323 16.18 1.48 13.13
CA VAL A 323 16.61 2.67 13.87
C VAL A 323 16.74 2.33 15.37
N THR A 324 17.79 2.86 16.00
CA THR A 324 17.91 2.74 17.44
C THR A 324 16.73 3.39 18.15
N PRO A 325 15.98 2.66 18.99
CA PRO A 325 14.85 3.22 19.72
C PRO A 325 15.25 4.44 20.55
N SER A 326 14.55 5.56 20.37
CA SER A 326 14.76 6.79 21.13
C SER A 326 13.43 7.51 21.36
N MET A 327 13.39 8.43 22.31
CA MET A 327 12.19 9.29 22.54
C MET A 327 11.89 10.21 21.37
N ASP A 328 12.86 10.47 20.52
CA ASP A 328 12.70 11.30 19.32
C ASP A 328 12.13 10.49 18.14
N ASN A 329 12.08 9.17 18.25
CA ASN A 329 11.48 8.27 17.27
C ASN A 329 9.95 8.24 17.42
N MET A 330 9.31 9.38 17.18
CA MET A 330 7.85 9.53 17.16
C MET A 330 7.33 9.23 15.77
N ASN A 331 6.67 8.09 15.62
CA ASN A 331 6.19 7.59 14.35
C ASN A 331 4.69 7.78 14.19
N GLN A 332 4.23 8.12 13.00
CA GLN A 332 2.80 8.25 12.71
C GLN A 332 2.10 6.91 12.49
N VAL A 333 2.84 5.83 12.20
CA VAL A 333 2.26 4.52 11.85
C VAL A 333 1.40 3.99 13.00
N ILE A 334 1.98 3.93 14.22
CA ILE A 334 1.30 3.35 15.38
C ILE A 334 -0.04 4.02 15.69
N PRO A 335 -0.12 5.37 15.85
CA PRO A 335 -1.39 6.02 16.14
C PRO A 335 -2.38 5.91 14.99
N LEU A 336 -1.94 5.90 13.73
CA LEU A 336 -2.84 5.78 12.59
C LEU A 336 -3.35 4.34 12.39
N GLU A 337 -2.55 3.30 12.72
CA GLU A 337 -3.06 1.92 12.76
C GLU A 337 -4.12 1.75 13.88
N PHE A 338 -3.90 2.32 15.05
CA PHE A 338 -4.94 2.36 16.08
C PHE A 338 -6.20 3.08 15.58
N VAL A 339 -6.05 4.26 14.96
CA VAL A 339 -7.20 4.99 14.40
C VAL A 339 -7.93 4.13 13.36
N ARG A 340 -7.20 3.50 12.45
CA ARG A 340 -7.78 2.59 11.46
C ARG A 340 -8.54 1.45 12.15
N TYR A 341 -7.93 0.81 13.14
CA TYR A 341 -8.53 -0.28 13.89
C TYR A 341 -9.86 0.15 14.54
N VAL A 342 -9.91 1.27 15.27
CA VAL A 342 -11.16 1.72 15.93
C VAL A 342 -12.20 2.27 14.96
N LEU A 343 -11.80 2.79 13.80
CA LEU A 343 -12.74 3.20 12.75
C LEU A 343 -13.40 2.00 12.06
N LEU A 344 -12.69 0.88 11.94
CA LEU A 344 -13.25 -0.38 11.45
C LEU A 344 -14.03 -1.13 12.52
N HIS A 345 -13.63 -1.02 13.79
CA HIS A 345 -14.18 -1.71 14.95
C HIS A 345 -14.57 -0.73 16.07
N PRO A 346 -15.54 0.16 15.83
CA PRO A 346 -15.92 1.21 16.81
C PRO A 346 -16.45 0.66 18.14
N GLU A 347 -16.89 -0.59 18.15
CA GLU A 347 -17.31 -1.30 19.36
C GLU A 347 -16.17 -1.62 20.34
N LYS A 348 -14.92 -1.56 19.87
CA LYS A 348 -13.73 -1.83 20.68
C LYS A 348 -13.30 -0.64 21.54
N ASP A 349 -13.70 0.56 21.16
CA ASP A 349 -13.39 1.80 21.88
C ASP A 349 -14.62 2.71 21.96
N PRO A 350 -15.28 2.86 23.10
CA PRO A 350 -16.44 3.75 23.25
C PRO A 350 -16.14 5.23 22.92
N GLN A 351 -14.88 5.64 22.98
CA GLN A 351 -14.43 7.00 22.68
C GLN A 351 -13.78 7.13 21.29
N TRP A 352 -13.93 6.13 20.42
CA TRP A 352 -13.27 6.04 19.11
C TRP A 352 -13.32 7.34 18.29
N ARG A 353 -14.46 8.05 18.34
CA ARG A 353 -14.65 9.30 17.59
C ARG A 353 -13.67 10.39 18.02
N GLU A 354 -13.53 10.55 19.33
CA GLU A 354 -12.66 11.58 19.92
C GLU A 354 -11.20 11.18 19.79
N HIS A 355 -10.84 9.93 20.11
CA HIS A 355 -9.48 9.45 19.96
C HIS A 355 -9.00 9.50 18.51
N ALA A 356 -9.83 9.08 17.56
CA ALA A 356 -9.49 9.16 16.13
C ALA A 356 -9.27 10.63 15.71
N ARG A 357 -10.16 11.55 16.08
CA ARG A 357 -10.01 12.98 15.76
C ARG A 357 -8.72 13.54 16.33
N GLN A 358 -8.44 13.31 17.61
CA GLN A 358 -7.25 13.82 18.30
C GLN A 358 -5.96 13.32 17.65
N LEU A 359 -5.91 12.04 17.27
CA LEU A 359 -4.72 11.46 16.66
C LEU A 359 -4.52 11.89 15.21
N ILE A 360 -5.58 12.03 14.41
CA ILE A 360 -5.49 12.64 13.08
C ILE A 360 -4.96 14.08 13.21
N GLU A 361 -5.51 14.88 14.13
CA GLU A 361 -5.03 16.25 14.37
C GLU A 361 -3.57 16.27 14.87
N TRP A 362 -3.19 15.34 15.74
CA TRP A 362 -1.81 15.22 16.19
C TRP A 362 -0.85 14.93 15.04
N VAL A 363 -1.16 13.97 14.17
CA VAL A 363 -0.33 13.66 13.00
C VAL A 363 -0.27 14.87 12.06
N THR A 364 -1.39 15.51 11.74
CA THR A 364 -1.42 16.67 10.85
C THR A 364 -0.67 17.89 11.41
N THR A 365 -0.44 17.97 12.71
CA THR A 365 0.31 19.06 13.33
C THR A 365 1.79 18.75 13.58
N THR A 366 2.13 17.48 13.86
CA THR A 366 3.50 17.07 14.22
C THR A 366 4.28 16.48 13.06
N HIS A 367 3.63 15.77 12.13
CA HIS A 367 4.26 15.06 11.03
C HIS A 367 4.15 15.77 9.69
N LYS A 368 3.39 16.87 9.62
CA LYS A 368 3.39 17.67 8.42
C LYS A 368 4.81 18.20 8.17
N TRP A 369 5.23 18.11 6.93
CA TRP A 369 6.46 18.75 6.53
C TRP A 369 6.30 20.27 6.67
N PRO A 370 7.14 20.97 7.42
CA PRO A 370 6.92 22.39 7.69
C PRO A 370 6.96 23.29 6.44
N LYS A 371 7.39 22.74 5.32
CA LYS A 371 7.47 23.41 4.03
C LYS A 371 6.33 23.04 3.08
N TYR A 372 5.49 22.03 3.38
CA TYR A 372 4.75 21.39 2.30
C TYR A 372 3.27 21.11 2.60
N ILE A 373 2.47 22.15 2.38
CA ILE A 373 1.14 21.94 1.80
C ILE A 373 1.32 22.12 0.29
N VAL A 374 1.34 21.04 -0.46
CA VAL A 374 1.53 21.06 -1.90
C VAL A 374 0.17 21.25 -2.57
N HIS A 375 -0.13 22.46 -3.02
CA HIS A 375 -1.39 22.80 -3.68
C HIS A 375 -2.64 22.28 -2.93
N GLY A 376 -2.61 22.37 -1.60
CA GLY A 376 -3.69 21.96 -0.71
C GLY A 376 -3.62 20.52 -0.21
N ALA A 377 -2.72 19.69 -0.72
CA ALA A 377 -2.44 18.37 -0.17
C ALA A 377 -1.57 18.48 1.09
N MET A 378 -1.96 17.77 2.16
CA MET A 378 -1.13 17.61 3.35
C MET A 378 -0.14 16.48 3.09
N VAL A 379 1.13 16.83 2.91
CA VAL A 379 2.22 15.85 2.80
C VAL A 379 2.78 15.59 4.19
N THR A 380 2.81 14.34 4.60
CA THR A 380 3.29 13.94 5.91
C THR A 380 4.60 13.18 5.83
N THR A 381 5.39 13.29 6.88
CA THR A 381 6.66 12.60 7.05
C THR A 381 6.47 11.39 7.97
N GLU A 382 7.35 10.44 7.86
CA GLU A 382 7.39 9.25 8.68
C GLU A 382 7.44 9.57 10.17
N GLN A 383 8.32 10.50 10.55
CA GLN A 383 8.53 10.90 11.94
C GLN A 383 8.15 12.34 12.20
N GLY A 384 7.74 12.61 13.44
CA GLY A 384 7.50 13.96 13.94
C GLY A 384 8.79 14.79 14.07
N ASN A 385 8.63 16.08 14.36
CA ASN A 385 9.73 17.05 14.54
C ASN A 385 10.58 17.34 13.29
N GLY A 386 10.11 17.01 12.10
CA GLY A 386 10.84 17.24 10.86
C GLY A 386 12.09 16.35 10.70
N ILE A 387 12.24 15.35 11.55
CA ILE A 387 13.22 14.27 11.34
C ILE A 387 12.69 13.41 10.22
N ASN A 388 13.46 13.29 9.18
CA ASN A 388 13.04 12.61 8.00
C ASN A 388 14.16 11.74 7.45
N PHE A 389 13.97 10.44 7.50
CA PHE A 389 14.93 9.50 6.94
C PHE A 389 14.72 9.27 5.44
N CYS A 390 13.49 9.45 4.95
CA CYS A 390 13.12 9.11 3.58
C CYS A 390 13.01 10.31 2.65
N CYS A 391 12.87 11.54 3.16
CA CYS A 391 12.45 12.66 2.34
C CYS A 391 13.27 13.92 2.61
N ASN A 392 14.20 14.24 1.75
CA ASN A 392 14.91 15.52 1.80
C ASN A 392 14.16 16.67 1.10
N GLU A 393 13.21 16.33 0.22
CA GLU A 393 12.45 17.27 -0.60
C GLU A 393 11.00 16.76 -0.78
N PRO A 394 9.98 17.65 -0.94
CA PRO A 394 8.56 17.27 -1.03
C PRO A 394 8.17 16.42 -2.21
N ASN A 395 9.00 16.41 -3.22
CA ASN A 395 8.86 15.62 -4.43
C ASN A 395 9.62 14.29 -4.36
N GLN A 396 10.16 13.93 -3.20
CA GLN A 396 10.91 12.71 -2.93
C GLN A 396 10.42 12.00 -1.65
N CYS A 397 9.27 12.40 -1.09
CA CYS A 397 8.70 11.76 0.09
C CYS A 397 8.03 10.44 -0.25
N CYS A 398 8.13 9.47 0.66
CA CYS A 398 7.38 8.23 0.59
C CYS A 398 5.88 8.52 0.63
N ASP A 399 5.15 8.07 -0.37
CA ASP A 399 3.72 8.32 -0.49
C ASP A 399 2.90 7.50 0.51
N SER A 400 3.43 6.38 1.02
CA SER A 400 2.79 5.52 2.02
C SER A 400 2.38 6.27 3.29
N HIS A 401 3.22 7.18 3.77
CA HIS A 401 2.92 7.94 4.98
C HIS A 401 1.75 8.92 4.77
N THR A 402 1.74 9.60 3.63
CA THR A 402 0.64 10.51 3.26
C THR A 402 -0.65 9.72 2.96
N SER A 403 -0.56 8.57 2.27
CA SER A 403 -1.71 7.72 1.98
C SER A 403 -2.31 7.10 3.25
N ARG A 404 -1.49 6.79 4.26
CA ARG A 404 -1.94 6.28 5.58
C ARG A 404 -2.81 7.30 6.31
N LEU A 405 -2.37 8.57 6.37
CA LEU A 405 -3.19 9.63 6.93
C LEU A 405 -4.49 9.81 6.13
N ALA A 406 -4.40 9.89 4.80
CA ALA A 406 -5.55 10.06 3.94
C ALA A 406 -6.58 8.92 4.10
N ALA A 407 -6.12 7.67 4.32
CA ALA A 407 -7.00 6.53 4.55
C ALA A 407 -7.85 6.69 5.81
N VAL A 408 -7.25 7.08 6.92
CA VAL A 408 -8.00 7.27 8.18
C VAL A 408 -8.89 8.51 8.14
N GLU A 409 -8.50 9.58 7.44
CA GLU A 409 -9.36 10.74 7.19
C GLU A 409 -10.60 10.34 6.38
N ALA A 410 -10.43 9.54 5.32
CA ALA A 410 -11.54 9.03 4.52
C ALA A 410 -12.48 8.14 5.35
N PHE A 411 -11.96 7.22 6.17
CA PHE A 411 -12.78 6.43 7.08
C PHE A 411 -13.47 7.27 8.16
N TYR A 412 -12.80 8.28 8.70
CA TYR A 412 -13.40 9.18 9.67
C TYR A 412 -14.60 9.93 9.05
N PHE A 413 -14.43 10.45 7.82
CA PHE A 413 -15.56 11.00 7.06
C PHE A 413 -16.69 9.99 6.89
N ALA A 414 -16.38 8.76 6.44
CA ALA A 414 -17.39 7.71 6.21
C ALA A 414 -18.21 7.39 7.47
N LYS A 415 -17.60 7.50 8.67
CA LYS A 415 -18.25 7.22 9.97
C LYS A 415 -18.95 8.44 10.58
N THR A 416 -18.50 9.67 10.27
CA THR A 416 -18.98 10.88 10.94
C THR A 416 -19.81 11.80 10.03
N GLY A 417 -19.61 11.70 8.70
CA GLY A 417 -20.18 12.63 7.72
C GLY A 417 -19.47 13.97 7.64
N ASP A 418 -18.33 14.17 8.34
CA ASP A 418 -17.59 15.43 8.31
C ASP A 418 -16.83 15.58 7.00
N VAL A 419 -17.36 16.43 6.11
CA VAL A 419 -16.83 16.65 4.75
C VAL A 419 -15.43 17.26 4.73
N SER A 420 -14.98 17.90 5.81
CA SER A 420 -13.64 18.47 5.87
C SER A 420 -12.55 17.38 5.79
N TYR A 421 -12.81 16.21 6.42
CA TYR A 421 -11.90 15.06 6.35
C TYR A 421 -11.94 14.39 4.97
N ARG A 422 -13.10 14.39 4.29
CA ARG A 422 -13.18 13.89 2.90
C ARG A 422 -12.36 14.76 1.95
N ASP A 423 -12.43 16.09 2.10
CA ASP A 423 -11.66 17.02 1.27
C ASP A 423 -10.14 16.90 1.56
N ALA A 424 -9.75 16.79 2.82
CA ALA A 424 -8.36 16.56 3.22
C ALA A 424 -7.81 15.26 2.63
N ALA A 425 -8.51 14.14 2.81
CA ALA A 425 -8.14 12.85 2.24
C ALA A 425 -8.01 12.92 0.72
N PHE A 426 -8.98 13.56 0.03
CA PHE A 426 -8.96 13.70 -1.42
C PHE A 426 -7.72 14.43 -1.92
N ARG A 427 -7.33 15.54 -1.28
CA ARG A 427 -6.14 16.30 -1.66
C ARG A 427 -4.85 15.50 -1.43
N SER A 428 -4.77 14.82 -0.30
CA SER A 428 -3.61 13.99 0.03
C SER A 428 -3.48 12.80 -0.91
N TYR A 429 -4.59 12.12 -1.24
CA TYR A 429 -4.58 11.05 -2.25
C TYR A 429 -4.23 11.54 -3.65
N ASN A 430 -4.67 12.74 -4.04
CA ASN A 430 -4.27 13.31 -5.32
C ASN A 430 -2.75 13.47 -5.42
N TRP A 431 -2.09 13.90 -4.33
CA TRP A 431 -0.63 13.97 -4.28
C TRP A 431 0.00 12.57 -4.40
N VAL A 432 -0.53 11.58 -3.71
CA VAL A 432 -0.05 10.17 -3.75
C VAL A 432 -0.05 9.63 -5.19
N THR A 433 -1.04 9.97 -6.01
CA THR A 433 -1.12 9.45 -7.40
C THR A 433 0.06 9.83 -8.28
N TYR A 434 0.85 10.83 -7.93
CA TYR A 434 2.05 11.21 -8.68
C TYR A 434 3.22 10.24 -8.50
N PHE A 435 3.14 9.33 -7.54
CA PHE A 435 4.20 8.40 -7.16
C PHE A 435 3.92 6.98 -7.69
N GLN A 436 3.53 6.85 -8.93
CA GLN A 436 3.29 5.52 -9.52
C GLN A 436 4.32 5.18 -10.59
N GLY A 437 4.67 3.90 -10.64
CA GLY A 437 5.47 3.32 -11.70
C GLY A 437 6.97 3.43 -11.53
N LEU A 438 7.68 2.72 -12.41
CA LEU A 438 9.13 2.78 -12.54
C LEU A 438 9.51 3.84 -13.58
N SER A 439 10.61 4.54 -13.38
CA SER A 439 11.15 5.47 -14.38
C SER A 439 12.67 5.42 -14.42
N ARG A 440 13.24 5.55 -15.60
CA ARG A 440 14.68 5.79 -15.80
C ARG A 440 15.10 7.20 -15.40
N ASP A 441 14.17 8.11 -15.32
CA ASP A 441 14.44 9.50 -14.95
C ASP A 441 14.80 9.63 -13.47
N ALA A 442 15.79 10.46 -13.20
CA ALA A 442 16.32 10.67 -11.86
C ALA A 442 15.30 11.31 -10.86
N HIS A 443 14.11 11.60 -11.31
CA HIS A 443 13.10 12.35 -10.56
C HIS A 443 11.95 11.50 -10.00
N SER A 444 11.89 10.21 -10.31
CA SER A 444 10.99 9.30 -9.62
C SER A 444 11.58 8.95 -8.25
N PRO A 445 10.86 9.07 -7.14
CA PRO A 445 11.35 8.70 -5.82
C PRO A 445 11.83 7.24 -5.78
N PHE A 446 11.17 6.36 -6.51
CA PHE A 446 11.55 4.94 -6.64
C PHE A 446 12.77 4.68 -7.50
N SER A 447 13.24 5.67 -8.26
CA SER A 447 14.40 5.52 -9.14
C SER A 447 15.71 5.88 -8.48
N THR A 448 15.71 6.35 -7.25
CA THR A 448 16.90 6.94 -6.67
C THR A 448 17.57 6.12 -5.60
N GLN A 449 16.87 5.19 -4.91
CA GLN A 449 17.49 4.44 -3.81
C GLN A 449 16.65 3.27 -3.26
N TRP A 450 17.06 2.77 -2.13
CA TRP A 450 16.79 1.56 -1.35
C TRP A 450 15.32 1.33 -0.96
N TRP A 451 14.48 2.34 -1.04
CA TRP A 451 13.08 2.33 -0.59
C TRP A 451 12.09 1.98 -1.69
N PHE A 452 12.59 1.42 -2.79
CA PHE A 452 11.76 1.08 -3.93
C PHE A 452 10.52 0.26 -3.57
N THR A 453 10.66 -0.70 -2.65
CA THR A 453 9.58 -1.62 -2.31
C THR A 453 8.65 -1.12 -1.23
N ASP A 454 8.96 -0.01 -0.57
CA ASP A 454 8.16 0.56 0.52
C ASP A 454 6.73 0.85 0.06
N GLU A 455 6.61 1.56 -1.02
CA GLU A 455 5.34 1.99 -1.56
C GLU A 455 4.53 0.87 -2.21
N TYR A 456 5.22 -0.11 -2.80
CA TYR A 456 4.57 -1.19 -3.58
C TYR A 456 3.83 -2.20 -2.74
N ALA A 457 4.11 -2.26 -1.46
CA ALA A 457 3.44 -3.18 -0.55
C ALA A 457 2.35 -2.48 0.29
N ASP A 458 2.65 -1.32 0.85
CA ASP A 458 1.75 -0.58 1.74
C ASP A 458 0.77 0.30 0.95
N GLY A 459 1.21 0.88 -0.16
CA GLY A 459 0.41 1.75 -1.03
C GLY A 459 -0.90 1.12 -1.49
N PRO A 460 -0.94 -0.10 -2.05
CA PRO A 460 -2.19 -0.74 -2.46
C PRO A 460 -3.24 -0.78 -1.35
N ARG A 461 -2.86 -1.18 -0.13
CA ARG A 461 -3.78 -1.22 1.01
C ARG A 461 -4.40 0.14 1.29
N ARG A 462 -3.59 1.18 1.36
CA ARG A 462 -4.03 2.54 1.72
C ARG A 462 -4.88 3.18 0.63
N MET A 463 -4.45 3.08 -0.62
CA MET A 463 -5.23 3.61 -1.74
C MET A 463 -6.59 2.93 -1.88
N MET A 464 -6.68 1.63 -1.62
CA MET A 464 -7.95 0.89 -1.69
C MET A 464 -8.84 1.10 -0.47
N ASP A 465 -8.30 1.47 0.69
CA ASP A 465 -9.08 1.95 1.83
C ASP A 465 -9.90 3.21 1.46
N ALA A 466 -9.38 4.07 0.55
CA ALA A 466 -10.14 5.20 0.00
C ALA A 466 -11.43 4.77 -0.70
N PHE A 467 -11.37 3.72 -1.50
CA PHE A 467 -12.54 3.20 -2.22
C PHE A 467 -13.56 2.57 -1.29
N TRP A 468 -13.12 1.91 -0.23
CA TRP A 468 -14.04 1.41 0.78
C TRP A 468 -14.74 2.54 1.53
N ALA A 469 -13.96 3.55 1.94
CA ALA A 469 -14.48 4.69 2.70
C ALA A 469 -15.37 5.61 1.85
N VAL A 470 -14.98 5.87 0.60
CA VAL A 470 -15.66 6.77 -0.34
C VAL A 470 -15.85 6.05 -1.70
N PRO A 471 -16.85 5.17 -1.81
CA PRO A 471 -17.02 4.29 -2.96
C PRO A 471 -17.16 5.02 -4.30
N GLU A 472 -17.64 6.25 -4.30
CA GLU A 472 -17.75 7.07 -5.51
C GLU A 472 -16.41 7.52 -6.10
N TRP A 473 -15.28 7.29 -5.40
CA TRP A 473 -13.93 7.51 -5.95
C TRP A 473 -13.44 6.33 -6.79
N ALA A 474 -14.02 5.15 -6.65
CA ALA A 474 -13.68 4.01 -7.51
C ALA A 474 -14.16 4.23 -8.97
N PRO A 475 -13.65 3.50 -9.97
CA PRO A 475 -14.12 3.58 -11.36
C PRO A 475 -15.64 3.38 -11.48
N ALA A 476 -16.26 4.15 -12.36
CA ALA A 476 -17.73 4.11 -12.56
C ALA A 476 -18.16 3.15 -13.69
N ASP A 477 -17.22 2.77 -14.54
CA ASP A 477 -17.44 1.96 -15.74
C ASP A 477 -17.02 0.48 -15.55
N GLU A 478 -16.59 0.12 -14.36
CA GLU A 478 -16.21 -1.23 -13.95
C GLU A 478 -16.88 -1.59 -12.62
N SER A 479 -17.12 -2.90 -12.41
CA SER A 479 -17.68 -3.40 -11.14
C SER A 479 -16.60 -3.95 -10.25
N HIS A 480 -16.58 -3.49 -8.99
CA HIS A 480 -15.58 -3.91 -7.99
C HIS A 480 -16.19 -4.07 -6.60
N LEU A 481 -15.73 -5.08 -5.86
CA LEU A 481 -15.93 -5.16 -4.41
C LEU A 481 -14.83 -4.34 -3.75
N LEU A 482 -15.24 -3.30 -3.01
CA LEU A 482 -14.36 -2.27 -2.47
C LEU A 482 -13.97 -2.51 -1.01
N GLY A 483 -14.79 -3.25 -0.29
CA GLY A 483 -14.53 -3.60 1.10
C GLY A 483 -15.52 -4.62 1.63
N SER A 484 -15.06 -5.45 2.55
CA SER A 484 -15.85 -6.48 3.23
C SER A 484 -15.37 -6.61 4.67
N SER A 485 -16.27 -6.95 5.58
CA SER A 485 -15.93 -7.29 6.97
C SER A 485 -15.45 -8.72 7.15
N SER A 486 -15.42 -9.52 6.07
CA SER A 486 -14.92 -10.90 6.04
C SER A 486 -13.91 -11.07 4.90
N VAL A 487 -13.06 -12.08 4.97
CA VAL A 487 -12.17 -12.44 3.87
C VAL A 487 -12.99 -12.97 2.70
N ILE A 488 -12.77 -12.44 1.51
CA ILE A 488 -13.38 -12.88 0.26
C ILE A 488 -12.59 -14.07 -0.28
N THR A 489 -13.17 -15.25 -0.21
CA THR A 489 -12.49 -16.49 -0.60
C THR A 489 -12.59 -16.79 -2.10
N LYS A 490 -13.60 -16.22 -2.76
CA LYS A 490 -13.80 -16.32 -4.21
C LYS A 490 -14.57 -15.11 -4.70
N ILE A 491 -14.21 -14.60 -5.87
CA ILE A 491 -14.96 -13.54 -6.54
C ILE A 491 -14.84 -13.69 -8.06
N SER A 492 -15.91 -13.30 -8.77
CA SER A 492 -15.96 -13.26 -10.24
C SER A 492 -16.81 -12.09 -10.70
N TYR A 493 -16.32 -11.39 -11.69
CA TYR A 493 -16.97 -10.27 -12.34
C TYR A 493 -17.42 -10.66 -13.74
N GLY A 494 -18.67 -10.37 -14.09
CA GLY A 494 -19.26 -10.64 -15.39
C GLY A 494 -20.08 -9.47 -15.88
N LYS A 495 -20.57 -9.55 -17.12
CA LYS A 495 -21.45 -8.53 -17.67
C LYS A 495 -22.76 -8.48 -16.88
N GLY A 496 -22.96 -7.38 -16.14
CA GLY A 496 -24.14 -7.21 -15.29
C GLY A 496 -24.23 -8.22 -14.14
N SER A 497 -23.09 -8.76 -13.70
CA SER A 497 -23.07 -9.72 -12.60
C SER A 497 -21.80 -9.63 -11.76
N VAL A 498 -21.94 -9.86 -10.45
CA VAL A 498 -20.82 -10.10 -9.51
C VAL A 498 -21.22 -11.26 -8.61
N THR A 499 -20.37 -12.28 -8.54
CA THR A 499 -20.56 -13.41 -7.63
C THR A 499 -19.36 -13.53 -6.72
N TYR A 500 -19.58 -13.74 -5.42
CA TYR A 500 -18.48 -13.90 -4.47
C TYR A 500 -18.87 -14.78 -3.28
N SER A 501 -17.84 -15.27 -2.59
CA SER A 501 -17.99 -16.04 -1.36
C SER A 501 -17.14 -15.42 -0.25
N THR A 502 -17.71 -15.35 0.96
CA THR A 502 -17.01 -14.88 2.17
C THR A 502 -16.54 -16.07 3.02
N PHE A 503 -15.51 -15.89 3.81
CA PHE A 503 -15.09 -16.89 4.80
C PHE A 503 -16.10 -17.02 5.92
N ASP A 504 -16.58 -15.90 6.46
CA ASP A 504 -17.63 -15.91 7.50
C ASP A 504 -19.02 -15.98 6.89
N PRO A 505 -19.98 -16.62 7.58
CA PRO A 505 -21.36 -16.62 7.14
C PRO A 505 -22.06 -15.28 7.29
N GLN A 506 -21.49 -14.36 8.09
CA GLN A 506 -21.97 -12.99 8.29
C GLN A 506 -20.95 -12.01 7.76
N SER A 507 -21.39 -11.09 6.91
CA SER A 507 -20.55 -10.00 6.42
C SER A 507 -21.35 -8.74 6.08
N SER A 508 -20.61 -7.63 6.00
CA SER A 508 -21.06 -6.35 5.47
C SER A 508 -20.11 -5.92 4.36
N ASP A 509 -20.63 -5.78 3.16
CA ASP A 509 -19.85 -5.65 1.94
C ASP A 509 -20.23 -4.37 1.20
N VAL A 510 -19.25 -3.75 0.54
CA VAL A 510 -19.43 -2.54 -0.26
C VAL A 510 -18.91 -2.78 -1.68
N LEU A 511 -19.77 -2.55 -2.67
CA LEU A 511 -19.44 -2.67 -4.08
C LEU A 511 -19.74 -1.36 -4.81
N ARG A 512 -18.97 -1.07 -5.84
CA ARG A 512 -19.38 -0.17 -6.91
C ARG A 512 -19.67 -0.99 -8.14
N LEU A 513 -20.79 -0.69 -8.81
CA LEU A 513 -21.28 -1.46 -9.97
C LEU A 513 -21.34 -0.57 -11.21
N ASP A 514 -20.99 -1.12 -12.36
CA ASP A 514 -21.23 -0.49 -13.67
C ASP A 514 -22.64 -0.77 -14.22
N PHE A 515 -23.46 -1.52 -13.49
CA PHE A 515 -24.82 -1.91 -13.83
C PHE A 515 -25.82 -1.61 -12.69
N VAL A 516 -27.12 -1.72 -12.98
CA VAL A 516 -28.20 -1.58 -11.99
C VAL A 516 -28.61 -2.98 -11.51
N PRO A 517 -28.45 -3.32 -10.23
CA PRO A 517 -28.82 -4.62 -9.70
C PRO A 517 -30.34 -4.83 -9.71
N GLU A 518 -30.78 -6.00 -10.18
CA GLU A 518 -32.19 -6.44 -10.18
C GLU A 518 -32.43 -7.58 -9.19
N PHE A 519 -31.49 -8.50 -9.09
CA PHE A 519 -31.57 -9.66 -8.22
C PHE A 519 -30.31 -9.77 -7.39
N ILE A 520 -30.47 -9.81 -6.08
CA ILE A 520 -29.39 -10.08 -5.15
C ILE A 520 -29.81 -11.28 -4.32
N THR A 521 -29.01 -12.33 -4.34
CA THR A 521 -29.27 -13.53 -3.55
C THR A 521 -28.10 -13.86 -2.62
N ALA A 522 -28.44 -14.48 -1.51
CA ALA A 522 -27.51 -15.02 -0.53
C ALA A 522 -27.83 -16.51 -0.41
N ASN A 523 -26.91 -17.38 -0.86
CA ASN A 523 -27.13 -18.83 -1.02
C ASN A 523 -28.45 -19.15 -1.78
N GLY A 524 -28.69 -18.44 -2.88
CA GLY A 524 -29.88 -18.59 -3.72
C GLY A 524 -31.19 -18.01 -3.14
N LYS A 525 -31.17 -17.45 -1.92
CA LYS A 525 -32.33 -16.75 -1.31
C LYS A 525 -32.24 -15.28 -1.59
N ALA A 526 -33.34 -14.69 -2.08
CA ALA A 526 -33.38 -13.25 -2.38
C ALA A 526 -33.16 -12.41 -1.14
N LEU A 527 -32.26 -11.45 -1.24
CA LEU A 527 -32.08 -10.38 -0.26
C LEU A 527 -33.02 -9.21 -0.57
N GLY A 528 -33.67 -8.67 0.45
CA GLY A 528 -34.56 -7.52 0.33
C GLY A 528 -33.82 -6.17 0.28
N ARG A 529 -34.29 -5.24 -0.57
CA ARG A 529 -33.82 -3.85 -0.50
C ARG A 529 -34.28 -3.20 0.81
N ARG A 530 -33.39 -2.51 1.49
CA ARG A 530 -33.59 -1.91 2.81
C ARG A 530 -33.31 -0.41 2.77
N LYS A 531 -33.77 0.32 3.80
CA LYS A 531 -33.40 1.72 4.01
C LYS A 531 -32.04 1.84 4.73
N ASN A 532 -31.76 0.89 5.61
CA ASN A 532 -30.49 0.73 6.32
C ASN A 532 -30.16 -0.76 6.45
N LEU A 533 -28.98 -1.09 6.95
CA LEU A 533 -28.47 -2.46 7.08
C LEU A 533 -28.42 -2.94 8.53
N ASP A 534 -29.35 -2.51 9.38
CA ASP A 534 -29.48 -3.04 10.74
C ASP A 534 -29.85 -4.54 10.72
N GLN A 535 -30.44 -5.00 9.61
CA GLN A 535 -30.79 -6.40 9.34
C GLN A 535 -30.27 -6.83 7.97
N PRO A 536 -30.16 -8.15 7.69
CA PRO A 536 -29.77 -8.66 6.38
C PRO A 536 -30.60 -8.08 5.23
N GLY A 537 -29.92 -7.74 4.16
CA GLY A 537 -30.49 -7.11 2.98
C GLY A 537 -29.47 -6.25 2.25
N TYR A 538 -29.93 -5.36 1.40
CA TYR A 538 -29.07 -4.44 0.68
C TYR A 538 -29.63 -3.04 0.58
N THR A 539 -28.73 -2.05 0.43
CA THR A 539 -29.04 -0.70 -0.02
C THR A 539 -28.35 -0.45 -1.35
N PHE A 540 -28.97 0.34 -2.22
CA PHE A 540 -28.36 0.73 -3.49
C PHE A 540 -28.57 2.23 -3.73
N ASP A 541 -27.48 2.95 -3.96
CA ASP A 541 -27.45 4.33 -4.38
C ASP A 541 -27.43 4.37 -5.92
N ASP A 542 -28.57 4.73 -6.50
CA ASP A 542 -28.76 4.75 -7.95
C ASP A 542 -27.88 5.81 -8.65
N SER A 543 -27.49 6.89 -7.94
CA SER A 543 -26.71 7.99 -8.50
C SER A 543 -25.23 7.65 -8.61
N ASN A 544 -24.66 7.02 -7.58
CA ASN A 544 -23.26 6.63 -7.51
C ASN A 544 -23.02 5.15 -7.81
N ARG A 545 -24.12 4.38 -8.01
CA ARG A 545 -24.09 2.92 -8.23
C ARG A 545 -23.37 2.14 -7.13
N VAL A 546 -23.50 2.61 -5.90
CA VAL A 546 -22.93 1.98 -4.73
C VAL A 546 -23.92 1.00 -4.12
N LEU A 547 -23.56 -0.26 -4.10
CA LEU A 547 -24.28 -1.34 -3.45
C LEU A 547 -23.64 -1.65 -2.11
N ARG A 548 -24.46 -1.69 -1.04
CA ARG A 548 -24.05 -2.22 0.26
C ARG A 548 -24.92 -3.41 0.60
N ILE A 549 -24.28 -4.49 1.02
CA ILE A 549 -24.95 -5.74 1.38
C ILE A 549 -24.60 -6.06 2.82
N ARG A 550 -25.59 -6.52 3.59
CA ARG A 550 -25.39 -7.27 4.82
C ARG A 550 -26.07 -8.63 4.69
N HIS A 551 -25.32 -9.68 4.98
CA HIS A 551 -25.85 -11.05 5.02
C HIS A 551 -25.44 -11.73 6.31
N ASP A 552 -26.30 -12.66 6.75
CA ASP A 552 -26.10 -13.54 7.90
C ASP A 552 -26.41 -14.99 7.44
N ASP A 553 -25.80 -15.98 8.08
CA ASP A 553 -26.04 -17.41 7.86
C ASP A 553 -25.72 -17.95 6.44
N THR A 554 -24.92 -17.21 5.66
CA THR A 554 -24.56 -17.62 4.30
C THR A 554 -23.22 -17.03 3.87
N ARG A 555 -22.55 -17.70 2.94
CA ARG A 555 -21.27 -17.24 2.39
C ARG A 555 -21.34 -16.82 0.93
N ASP A 556 -22.28 -17.37 0.18
CA ASP A 556 -22.33 -17.18 -1.28
C ASP A 556 -23.31 -16.06 -1.65
N ILE A 557 -22.81 -15.06 -2.31
CA ILE A 557 -23.56 -13.88 -2.77
C ILE A 557 -23.54 -13.83 -4.30
N ASP A 558 -24.70 -13.63 -4.88
CA ASP A 558 -24.89 -13.43 -6.32
C ASP A 558 -25.66 -12.12 -6.55
N VAL A 559 -25.05 -11.20 -7.28
CA VAL A 559 -25.60 -9.91 -7.69
C VAL A 559 -25.77 -9.92 -9.19
N GLN A 560 -27.00 -9.78 -9.67
CA GLN A 560 -27.32 -9.74 -11.10
C GLN A 560 -28.17 -8.52 -11.43
N GLY A 561 -28.02 -8.00 -12.63
CA GLY A 561 -28.78 -6.82 -13.06
C GLY A 561 -28.68 -6.52 -14.54
N LYS A 562 -29.13 -5.33 -14.91
CA LYS A 562 -29.19 -4.85 -16.29
C LYS A 562 -28.10 -3.83 -16.59
N GLY A 563 -27.56 -3.93 -17.80
CA GLY A 563 -26.50 -3.06 -18.27
C GLY A 563 -25.14 -3.69 -17.95
N GLY A 564 -24.15 -2.83 -17.71
CA GLY A 564 -22.79 -3.25 -17.46
C GLY A 564 -22.00 -3.60 -18.72
N ASN A 565 -20.70 -3.56 -18.56
CA ASN A 565 -19.75 -3.92 -19.58
C ASN A 565 -19.28 -5.37 -19.35
N THR A 566 -18.96 -6.07 -20.42
CA THR A 566 -18.20 -7.31 -20.26
C THR A 566 -16.80 -6.91 -19.79
N PRO A 567 -16.27 -7.47 -18.70
CA PRO A 567 -14.92 -7.18 -18.27
C PRO A 567 -13.94 -7.43 -19.40
N PRO A 568 -13.10 -6.46 -19.77
CA PRO A 568 -12.18 -6.63 -20.88
C PRO A 568 -10.96 -7.47 -20.45
N TYR A 569 -10.38 -8.15 -21.43
CA TYR A 569 -9.02 -8.67 -21.33
C TYR A 569 -8.05 -7.56 -21.70
N TYR A 570 -7.00 -7.39 -20.92
CA TYR A 570 -5.94 -6.43 -21.19
C TYR A 570 -4.72 -7.14 -21.77
N VAL A 571 -4.08 -6.51 -22.75
CA VAL A 571 -2.75 -6.89 -23.22
C VAL A 571 -1.77 -5.93 -22.59
N SER A 572 -0.90 -6.44 -21.73
CA SER A 572 0.26 -5.73 -21.22
C SER A 572 1.53 -6.17 -21.95
N PHE A 573 2.58 -5.37 -21.85
CA PHE A 573 3.87 -5.63 -22.49
C PHE A 573 4.96 -5.96 -21.46
N ASP A 574 4.54 -6.33 -20.24
CA ASP A 574 5.40 -6.66 -19.10
C ASP A 574 5.86 -8.13 -19.10
N ASP A 575 5.72 -8.82 -20.21
CA ASP A 575 6.15 -10.21 -20.36
C ASP A 575 7.68 -10.32 -20.21
N PRO A 576 8.18 -11.11 -19.25
CA PRO A 576 9.62 -11.30 -19.01
C PRO A 576 10.39 -11.86 -20.21
N HIS A 577 9.69 -12.47 -21.18
CA HIS A 577 10.31 -12.99 -22.39
C HIS A 577 10.40 -11.95 -23.51
N LEU A 578 9.91 -10.74 -23.28
CA LEU A 578 9.95 -9.63 -24.22
C LEU A 578 10.81 -8.49 -23.67
N PRO A 579 12.13 -8.50 -23.88
CA PRO A 579 12.98 -7.42 -23.42
C PRO A 579 12.61 -6.08 -24.05
N ALA A 580 13.01 -5.00 -23.40
CA ALA A 580 12.91 -3.65 -23.94
C ALA A 580 13.51 -3.58 -25.36
N ASP A 581 13.00 -2.66 -26.18
CA ASP A 581 13.37 -2.45 -27.58
C ASP A 581 13.05 -3.64 -28.51
N THR A 582 12.35 -4.67 -28.03
CA THR A 582 11.87 -5.76 -28.88
C THR A 582 10.90 -5.23 -29.93
N VAL A 583 11.24 -5.43 -31.21
CA VAL A 583 10.32 -5.14 -32.31
C VAL A 583 9.32 -6.28 -32.43
N LEU A 584 8.04 -5.98 -32.20
CA LEU A 584 6.97 -6.96 -32.31
C LEU A 584 6.76 -7.39 -33.77
N LYS A 585 6.86 -8.69 -34.02
CA LYS A 585 6.59 -9.32 -35.30
C LYS A 585 5.71 -10.54 -35.12
N GLY A 586 4.68 -10.68 -35.96
CA GLY A 586 3.74 -11.78 -35.85
C GLY A 586 2.87 -11.64 -34.61
N GLN A 587 2.60 -12.77 -33.94
CA GLN A 587 1.57 -12.83 -32.88
C GLN A 587 2.13 -12.59 -31.47
N TYR A 588 1.52 -11.64 -30.76
CA TYR A 588 1.68 -11.44 -29.33
C TYR A 588 0.44 -10.74 -28.73
N PRO A 589 -0.18 -11.24 -27.65
CA PRO A 589 -0.03 -12.63 -27.18
C PRO A 589 -0.43 -13.63 -28.28
N THR A 590 0.19 -14.80 -28.27
CA THR A 590 -0.06 -15.84 -29.29
C THR A 590 -1.55 -16.19 -29.37
N GLY A 591 -2.12 -16.20 -30.57
CA GLY A 591 -3.53 -16.45 -30.82
C GLY A 591 -4.45 -15.25 -30.53
N VAL A 592 -3.92 -14.09 -30.14
CA VAL A 592 -4.71 -12.90 -29.79
C VAL A 592 -4.50 -11.77 -30.81
N ILE A 593 -3.31 -11.21 -30.90
CA ILE A 593 -3.00 -10.08 -31.77
C ILE A 593 -1.84 -10.43 -32.69
N ASP A 594 -1.98 -10.12 -33.97
CA ASP A 594 -0.92 -10.13 -34.96
C ASP A 594 -0.44 -8.69 -35.24
N TRP A 595 0.80 -8.41 -34.88
CA TRP A 595 1.46 -7.11 -35.01
C TRP A 595 2.07 -6.87 -36.39
N GLY A 596 2.03 -7.87 -37.27
CA GLY A 596 2.56 -7.77 -38.64
C GLY A 596 4.07 -7.77 -38.70
N ALA A 597 4.64 -6.89 -39.54
CA ALA A 597 6.04 -6.97 -39.98
C ALA A 597 7.02 -6.10 -39.13
N GLY A 598 6.62 -5.58 -38.00
CA GLY A 598 7.53 -4.84 -37.13
C GLY A 598 7.34 -3.32 -37.14
N THR A 599 6.11 -2.86 -37.12
CA THR A 599 5.75 -1.44 -36.95
C THR A 599 5.86 -0.98 -35.51
N TRP A 600 5.73 -1.90 -34.55
CA TRP A 600 5.66 -1.67 -33.12
C TRP A 600 6.91 -2.19 -32.43
N ARG A 601 7.31 -1.50 -31.36
CA ARG A 601 8.35 -1.98 -30.46
C ARG A 601 7.90 -1.82 -29.01
N ILE A 602 8.40 -2.66 -28.13
CA ILE A 602 8.26 -2.55 -26.70
C ILE A 602 9.24 -1.48 -26.21
N ASN A 603 8.71 -0.50 -25.50
CA ASN A 603 9.47 0.57 -24.87
C ASN A 603 9.56 0.36 -23.37
N VAL A 604 10.60 0.90 -22.76
CA VAL A 604 10.79 0.90 -21.31
C VAL A 604 9.72 1.74 -20.60
N PRO A 605 9.51 1.54 -19.30
CA PRO A 605 8.71 2.45 -18.49
C PRO A 605 9.13 3.90 -18.69
N GLU A 606 8.18 4.76 -19.04
CA GLU A 606 8.43 6.17 -19.36
C GLU A 606 7.17 7.01 -19.11
N GLY A 607 7.33 8.15 -18.46
CA GLY A 607 6.26 9.10 -18.23
C GLY A 607 5.11 8.52 -17.39
N ALA A 608 3.89 8.54 -17.96
CA ALA A 608 2.71 8.02 -17.29
C ALA A 608 2.61 6.49 -17.26
N PHE A 609 3.43 5.80 -18.05
CA PHE A 609 3.49 4.35 -18.00
C PHE A 609 4.63 3.89 -17.10
N GLY A 610 4.30 3.49 -15.89
CA GLY A 610 5.22 2.89 -14.93
C GLY A 610 5.59 1.45 -15.28
N THR A 611 5.13 0.93 -16.41
CA THR A 611 5.32 -0.42 -16.94
C THR A 611 5.83 -0.36 -18.38
N PHE A 612 6.21 -1.50 -18.95
CA PHE A 612 6.59 -1.57 -20.36
C PHE A 612 5.39 -1.23 -21.24
N ASN A 613 5.64 -0.50 -22.32
CA ASN A 613 4.61 0.05 -23.19
C ASN A 613 5.00 -0.04 -24.66
N LEU A 614 4.10 0.34 -25.57
CA LEU A 614 4.34 0.33 -26.99
C LEU A 614 4.75 1.70 -27.52
N ALA A 615 5.72 1.69 -28.40
CA ALA A 615 6.07 2.81 -29.27
C ALA A 615 6.08 2.38 -30.72
N LEU A 616 6.00 3.34 -31.66
CA LEU A 616 6.26 3.07 -33.06
C LEU A 616 7.77 2.97 -33.32
N VAL A 617 8.16 2.03 -34.17
CA VAL A 617 9.56 1.90 -34.65
C VAL A 617 9.97 3.18 -35.39
N ASP A 618 9.10 3.67 -36.28
CA ASP A 618 9.25 5.00 -36.90
C ASP A 618 8.35 5.99 -36.13
N SER A 619 8.96 6.82 -35.29
CA SER A 619 8.24 7.82 -34.48
C SER A 619 7.53 8.90 -35.32
N LYS A 620 7.87 9.03 -36.61
CA LYS A 620 7.24 9.98 -37.53
C LYS A 620 6.14 9.35 -38.37
N ALA A 621 5.87 8.07 -38.20
CA ALA A 621 4.78 7.41 -38.93
C ALA A 621 3.45 8.07 -38.60
N SER A 622 2.61 8.30 -39.62
CA SER A 622 1.28 8.86 -39.49
C SER A 622 0.23 7.85 -39.06
N GLY A 623 0.61 6.60 -38.84
CA GLY A 623 -0.30 5.57 -38.34
C GLY A 623 0.35 4.19 -38.25
N ALA A 624 -0.35 3.33 -37.57
CA ALA A 624 0.02 1.94 -37.37
C ALA A 624 -1.24 1.06 -37.24
N GLN A 625 -1.08 -0.22 -37.50
CA GLN A 625 -2.19 -1.17 -37.38
C GLN A 625 -1.76 -2.45 -36.68
N PHE A 626 -2.75 -3.12 -36.13
CA PHE A 626 -2.63 -4.51 -35.70
C PHE A 626 -3.92 -5.25 -36.05
N ARG A 627 -3.88 -6.58 -36.04
CA ARG A 627 -5.03 -7.43 -36.35
C ARG A 627 -5.28 -8.40 -35.19
N PHE A 628 -6.54 -8.66 -34.90
CA PHE A 628 -6.88 -9.80 -34.06
C PHE A 628 -6.78 -11.10 -34.86
N CYS A 629 -6.21 -12.14 -34.25
CA CYS A 629 -6.16 -13.47 -34.84
C CYS A 629 -7.55 -14.04 -35.12
N TRP A 630 -8.52 -13.65 -34.27
CA TRP A 630 -9.96 -13.86 -34.42
C TRP A 630 -10.69 -12.55 -34.15
N PRO A 631 -11.77 -12.22 -34.87
CA PRO A 631 -12.49 -10.98 -34.64
C PRO A 631 -12.88 -10.81 -33.18
N ARG A 632 -12.68 -9.60 -32.62
CA ARG A 632 -12.95 -9.25 -31.23
C ARG A 632 -13.56 -7.85 -31.13
N VAL A 633 -14.23 -7.58 -30.05
CA VAL A 633 -14.65 -6.21 -29.73
C VAL A 633 -13.45 -5.48 -29.13
N PHE A 634 -12.91 -4.52 -29.85
CA PHE A 634 -11.84 -3.67 -29.33
C PHE A 634 -12.43 -2.58 -28.45
N VAL A 635 -12.14 -2.63 -27.16
CA VAL A 635 -12.68 -1.68 -26.16
C VAL A 635 -11.90 -0.37 -26.18
N GLY A 636 -10.56 -0.44 -26.30
CA GLY A 636 -9.72 0.75 -26.33
C GLY A 636 -8.28 0.49 -25.93
N LEU A 637 -7.59 1.57 -25.66
CA LEU A 637 -6.20 1.56 -25.16
C LEU A 637 -5.91 2.86 -24.41
N ASP A 638 -4.80 2.88 -23.70
CA ASP A 638 -4.26 4.08 -23.08
C ASP A 638 -3.18 4.69 -23.97
N ALA A 639 -3.17 6.02 -24.10
CA ALA A 639 -2.17 6.76 -24.88
C ALA A 639 -1.57 7.89 -24.04
N TYR A 640 -0.26 7.91 -23.95
CA TYR A 640 0.55 8.95 -23.32
C TYR A 640 1.30 9.75 -24.37
N ASN A 641 1.33 11.07 -24.21
CA ASN A 641 2.10 11.95 -25.09
C ASN A 641 3.34 12.48 -24.36
N GLY A 642 4.48 11.84 -24.55
CA GLY A 642 5.80 12.32 -24.07
C GLY A 642 6.44 13.38 -24.98
N GLY A 643 5.78 13.78 -26.08
CA GLY A 643 6.25 14.83 -26.99
C GLY A 643 5.99 16.23 -26.48
N THR A 644 6.41 17.24 -27.26
CA THR A 644 6.30 18.67 -26.91
C THR A 644 5.08 19.37 -27.52
N SER A 645 4.32 18.68 -28.37
CA SER A 645 3.15 19.23 -29.09
C SER A 645 1.94 18.36 -28.85
N GLU A 646 0.73 18.94 -28.96
CA GLU A 646 -0.52 18.17 -28.92
C GLU A 646 -0.52 17.13 -30.05
N ALA A 647 -0.86 15.91 -29.69
CA ALA A 647 -1.02 14.79 -30.62
C ALA A 647 -2.50 14.39 -30.73
N THR A 648 -2.92 13.90 -31.90
CA THR A 648 -4.25 13.32 -32.09
C THR A 648 -4.11 11.86 -32.44
N VAL A 649 -4.83 10.99 -31.73
CA VAL A 649 -4.96 9.56 -32.02
C VAL A 649 -6.36 9.31 -32.52
N THR A 650 -6.50 8.77 -33.73
CA THR A 650 -7.77 8.33 -34.29
C THR A 650 -7.77 6.82 -34.44
N ILE A 651 -8.67 6.15 -33.74
CA ILE A 651 -8.86 4.70 -33.80
C ILE A 651 -9.89 4.40 -34.88
N ARG A 652 -9.55 3.53 -35.83
CA ARG A 652 -10.42 3.09 -36.92
C ARG A 652 -10.46 1.57 -37.02
N SER A 653 -11.59 1.09 -37.51
CA SER A 653 -11.76 -0.23 -38.13
C SER A 653 -12.34 -0.05 -39.51
N ALA A 654 -12.24 -1.06 -40.35
CA ALA A 654 -12.82 -1.01 -41.70
C ALA A 654 -14.33 -0.79 -41.72
N GLU A 655 -15.02 -1.24 -40.67
CA GLU A 655 -16.47 -1.36 -40.59
C GLU A 655 -17.11 -0.50 -39.51
N LEU A 656 -16.32 0.07 -38.57
CA LEU A 656 -16.84 0.71 -37.39
C LEU A 656 -16.51 2.21 -37.35
N ARG A 657 -17.33 2.97 -36.60
CA ARG A 657 -17.18 4.42 -36.46
C ARG A 657 -15.81 4.76 -35.85
N ALA A 658 -15.10 5.69 -36.49
CA ALA A 658 -13.86 6.21 -35.98
C ALA A 658 -14.03 7.00 -34.67
N VAL A 659 -13.04 6.89 -33.81
CA VAL A 659 -12.97 7.66 -32.54
C VAL A 659 -11.65 8.42 -32.51
N SER A 660 -11.71 9.72 -32.28
CA SER A 660 -10.53 10.59 -32.23
C SER A 660 -10.40 11.27 -30.88
N VAL A 661 -9.18 11.29 -30.34
CA VAL A 661 -8.85 11.95 -29.07
C VAL A 661 -7.58 12.76 -29.22
N THR A 662 -7.55 13.97 -28.69
CA THR A 662 -6.34 14.80 -28.59
C THR A 662 -5.68 14.55 -27.23
N VAL A 663 -4.37 14.32 -27.26
CA VAL A 663 -3.52 14.07 -26.08
C VAL A 663 -2.48 15.18 -26.00
N LYS A 664 -2.55 15.97 -24.92
CA LYS A 664 -1.61 17.09 -24.69
C LYS A 664 -0.23 16.56 -24.24
N PRO A 665 0.84 17.34 -24.39
CA PRO A 665 2.14 16.99 -23.84
C PRO A 665 2.07 16.64 -22.34
N GLY A 666 2.73 15.55 -21.93
CA GLY A 666 2.73 15.04 -20.58
C GLY A 666 1.38 14.43 -20.10
N GLN A 667 0.40 14.33 -20.98
CA GLN A 667 -0.93 13.80 -20.65
C GLN A 667 -1.08 12.34 -21.04
N LEU A 668 -1.70 11.56 -20.16
CA LEU A 668 -2.29 10.27 -20.45
C LEU A 668 -3.78 10.41 -20.78
N ARG A 669 -4.25 9.63 -21.74
CA ARG A 669 -5.67 9.54 -22.08
C ARG A 669 -6.07 8.09 -22.27
N ARG A 670 -7.15 7.70 -21.62
CA ARG A 670 -7.81 6.42 -21.87
C ARG A 670 -8.76 6.58 -23.05
N LEU A 671 -8.46 5.90 -24.16
CA LEU A 671 -9.23 5.96 -25.38
C LEU A 671 -10.21 4.79 -25.40
N ARG A 672 -11.51 5.08 -25.32
CA ARG A 672 -12.58 4.08 -25.41
C ARG A 672 -13.28 4.22 -26.76
N THR A 673 -13.40 3.10 -27.51
CA THR A 673 -14.04 3.08 -28.83
C THR A 673 -15.55 3.18 -28.75
N GLY A 674 -16.14 2.63 -27.70
CA GLY A 674 -17.58 2.45 -27.58
C GLY A 674 -18.15 1.45 -28.61
N TRP A 675 -17.29 0.68 -29.28
CA TRP A 675 -17.71 -0.36 -30.22
C TRP A 675 -18.37 -1.52 -29.48
N ARG A 676 -19.39 -2.08 -30.10
CA ARG A 676 -20.10 -3.26 -29.60
C ARG A 676 -20.00 -4.45 -30.54
N ASP A 677 -19.54 -4.22 -31.76
CA ASP A 677 -19.37 -5.22 -32.77
C ASP A 677 -17.90 -5.60 -32.90
N VAL A 678 -17.65 -6.81 -33.34
CA VAL A 678 -16.30 -7.35 -33.52
C VAL A 678 -15.59 -6.67 -34.68
N SER A 679 -14.28 -6.55 -34.55
CA SER A 679 -13.37 -6.08 -35.59
C SER A 679 -12.25 -7.08 -35.79
N SER A 680 -11.85 -7.31 -37.03
CA SER A 680 -10.69 -8.12 -37.38
C SER A 680 -9.39 -7.33 -37.33
N GLY A 681 -9.44 -6.00 -37.30
CA GLY A 681 -8.25 -5.16 -37.25
C GLY A 681 -8.53 -3.75 -36.78
N VAL A 682 -7.50 -3.17 -36.19
CA VAL A 682 -7.52 -1.81 -35.66
C VAL A 682 -6.40 -1.01 -36.29
N MET A 683 -6.73 0.17 -36.80
CA MET A 683 -5.80 1.15 -37.33
C MET A 683 -5.77 2.38 -36.42
N LEU A 684 -4.58 2.80 -36.03
CA LEU A 684 -4.36 4.09 -35.39
C LEU A 684 -3.83 5.07 -36.43
N GLU A 685 -4.56 6.16 -36.68
CA GLU A 685 -4.06 7.29 -37.45
C GLU A 685 -3.54 8.35 -36.46
N LEU A 686 -2.32 8.83 -36.69
CA LEU A 686 -1.63 9.72 -35.77
C LEU A 686 -1.33 11.06 -36.43
N LYS A 687 -1.65 12.14 -35.72
CA LYS A 687 -1.22 13.49 -36.07
C LYS A 687 -0.31 13.99 -34.96
N ASN A 688 0.90 14.44 -35.33
CA ASN A 688 1.96 14.79 -34.36
C ASN A 688 2.28 13.64 -33.40
N GLY A 689 2.40 12.43 -33.90
CA GLY A 689 2.53 11.21 -33.13
C GLY A 689 3.92 10.97 -32.51
N GLU A 690 4.89 11.85 -32.78
CA GLU A 690 6.23 11.77 -32.20
C GLU A 690 6.15 11.88 -30.67
N GLY A 691 6.61 10.86 -29.95
CA GLY A 691 6.52 10.78 -28.48
C GLY A 691 5.27 10.09 -27.94
N LEU A 692 4.33 9.66 -28.78
CA LEU A 692 3.21 8.84 -28.32
C LEU A 692 3.67 7.46 -27.86
N ARG A 693 3.11 7.03 -26.72
CA ARG A 693 3.25 5.69 -26.14
C ARG A 693 1.86 5.12 -25.91
N PHE A 694 1.74 3.80 -26.00
CA PHE A 694 0.46 3.10 -25.87
C PHE A 694 0.59 1.90 -24.94
N ASP A 695 -0.45 1.64 -24.15
CA ASP A 695 -0.51 0.50 -23.24
C ASP A 695 -1.97 0.09 -22.97
N ASN A 696 -2.16 -0.96 -22.18
CA ASN A 696 -3.46 -1.42 -21.68
C ASN A 696 -4.48 -1.62 -22.83
N LEU A 697 -4.06 -2.28 -23.91
CA LEU A 697 -4.98 -2.61 -24.99
C LEU A 697 -6.09 -3.52 -24.46
N ALA A 698 -7.31 -3.04 -24.53
CA ALA A 698 -8.46 -3.73 -23.97
C ALA A 698 -9.37 -4.30 -25.08
N TYR A 699 -9.73 -5.57 -24.94
CA TYR A 699 -10.65 -6.25 -25.85
C TYR A 699 -11.60 -7.19 -25.11
N VAL A 700 -12.75 -7.49 -25.72
CA VAL A 700 -13.70 -8.49 -25.22
C VAL A 700 -13.70 -9.67 -26.19
N GLN A 701 -13.75 -10.86 -25.64
CA GLN A 701 -13.95 -12.11 -26.34
C GLN A 701 -15.45 -12.38 -26.37
N GLU A 702 -16.06 -12.50 -27.57
CA GLU A 702 -17.44 -12.97 -27.69
C GLU A 702 -17.58 -14.45 -27.40
#